data_cef26deeed5158e53be342a6bdd6a3a2
#
_entry.id   cef26deeed5158e53be342a6bdd6a3a2
#
_cell.length_a   1.000
_cell.length_b   1.000
_cell.length_c   1.000
_cell.angle_alpha   90.00
_cell.angle_beta   90.00
_cell.angle_gamma   90.00
#
_symmetry.space_group_name_H-M   'P 1'
#
loop_
_entity.id
_entity.type
_entity.pdbx_description
1 polymer ?
#
loop_
_entity_poly.entity_id
_entity_poly.type
_entity_poly.pdbx_seq_one_letter_code
_entity_poly.pdbx_strand_id
1 'polypeptide(L)'
;MKLLRVAAAAVVALIGHADAVSTFEPARPPAAPLAVRAPYLNVWLNGQTNGQPSGYLAGQWPRYWTQGIQAWQGFIRVDGKAYNWMGGAPGAGNVDQQSLKYTSTRTTFTMNVGGQVQMIAEFFSPVYPDDLRRQSIPFSYLKISTASLDGRSHHVQIYADVSGEWASGDSSQTIQWEHQAGGGIRSHKFYRQNQEAFREANDQASWGNWYWSTGDIRGLTYQIGQDTVVRGQFLSNGTLTGHIDTDYRAVNDRWPVFAFSRDLGAVGRSGSASTLFTIGIAQDDAILFQGQGNSPEQVPSLWTNYFDEEDLAPFFYKDYSYASQYATNFDNRVARDSIAAGGQDYLTITSLAVRQAFGALQYTGTPDNVRVFLKEISSNSDIQTVDVIFPTWPIMLYLDPNLIKYTLSPLLENQESGHYPNKYAIHDLGRFPQALGYPQGNDEAMPLEECGNMIIMMLSYAQKTGDVDYLKQHWALMAQWAEYLIEDAKIPANQLSTDDFAGHLANQTNLAIKGIIALEAMSRIASLTGHSYLSANYSNIAKDYLGFWSRHGINRASVPNHSVLQYDSAATYGLLYNLYPDKALGLKFIPQSVYDMQSDFYKTKANKYGVILDTRGTLTKTDWEMFAAAVAGPSTKAMFISLIAKWINETPTWRAFTDLYDTNTGGYPGNQFTARPVVGGVFSVLALQ
;
A
#
# COMPACT_ATOMS: atom_id res chain seq x y z
N MET A 1 17.78 83.53 12.42
CA MET A 1 18.08 82.41 13.29
C MET A 1 16.89 81.47 13.31
N LYS A 2 16.96 80.39 12.57
CA LYS A 2 15.98 79.30 12.64
C LYS A 2 16.76 77.98 12.73
N LEU A 3 16.64 77.31 13.85
CA LEU A 3 17.21 75.97 14.07
C LEU A 3 16.43 74.93 13.29
N LEU A 4 17.12 74.21 12.41
CA LEU A 4 16.63 72.94 11.86
C LEU A 4 16.93 71.80 12.85
N ARG A 5 15.91 71.10 13.30
CA ARG A 5 16.04 69.81 13.98
C ARG A 5 15.97 68.72 12.94
N VAL A 6 17.02 67.91 12.78
CA VAL A 6 17.06 66.72 12.00
C VAL A 6 16.59 65.60 12.91
N ALA A 7 15.46 64.99 12.56
CA ALA A 7 14.95 63.74 13.19
C ALA A 7 15.52 62.55 12.41
N ALA A 8 16.40 61.76 13.03
CA ALA A 8 16.86 60.50 12.51
C ALA A 8 15.80 59.46 12.80
N ALA A 9 15.10 58.98 11.77
CA ALA A 9 14.21 57.82 11.87
C ALA A 9 15.04 56.54 11.74
N ALA A 10 15.14 55.77 12.82
CA ALA A 10 15.70 54.43 12.81
C ALA A 10 14.68 53.49 12.16
N VAL A 11 14.95 53.06 10.94
CA VAL A 11 14.21 51.94 10.30
C VAL A 11 14.75 50.66 10.89
N VAL A 12 14.01 50.07 11.82
CA VAL A 12 14.22 48.68 12.24
C VAL A 12 13.68 47.76 11.12
N ALA A 13 14.57 47.26 10.30
CA ALA A 13 14.23 46.21 9.35
C ALA A 13 13.93 44.92 10.15
N LEU A 14 12.66 44.61 10.33
CA LEU A 14 12.20 43.27 10.69
C LEU A 14 12.52 42.38 9.50
N ILE A 15 13.67 41.69 9.53
CA ILE A 15 13.95 40.56 8.67
C ILE A 15 13.08 39.42 9.24
N GLY A 16 11.85 39.32 8.77
CA GLY A 16 11.05 38.12 8.91
C GLY A 16 11.79 37.02 8.12
N HIS A 17 12.30 36.03 8.82
CA HIS A 17 12.68 34.78 8.20
C HIS A 17 11.38 34.21 7.66
N ALA A 18 11.13 34.30 6.36
CA ALA A 18 10.17 33.46 5.71
C ALA A 18 10.75 32.04 5.82
N ASP A 19 10.13 31.20 6.62
CA ASP A 19 10.47 29.78 6.65
C ASP A 19 10.38 29.23 5.21
N ALA A 20 11.44 28.59 4.75
CA ALA A 20 11.47 28.06 3.40
C ALA A 20 10.39 26.98 3.28
N VAL A 21 9.55 27.07 2.25
CA VAL A 21 8.53 26.06 1.99
C VAL A 21 9.23 24.72 1.70
N SER A 22 8.83 23.65 2.41
CA SER A 22 9.38 22.31 2.22
C SER A 22 9.28 21.89 0.75
N THR A 23 10.33 21.29 0.21
CA THR A 23 10.33 20.66 -1.12
C THR A 23 9.87 19.23 -1.04
N PHE A 24 9.32 18.72 -2.15
CA PHE A 24 8.84 17.34 -2.26
C PHE A 24 9.46 16.67 -3.46
N GLU A 25 9.96 15.44 -3.28
CA GLU A 25 10.63 14.69 -4.35
C GLU A 25 10.24 13.20 -4.27
N PRO A 26 9.79 12.57 -5.40
CA PRO A 26 9.70 13.15 -6.75
C PRO A 26 8.54 14.14 -6.96
N ALA A 27 7.50 14.14 -6.11
CA ALA A 27 6.36 15.06 -6.12
C ALA A 27 5.76 15.16 -4.70
N ARG A 28 4.82 16.08 -4.46
CA ARG A 28 4.06 16.12 -3.20
C ARG A 28 3.09 14.92 -3.14
N PRO A 29 3.25 13.97 -2.21
CA PRO A 29 2.30 12.86 -2.14
C PRO A 29 1.00 13.29 -1.44
N PRO A 30 -0.14 12.65 -1.71
CA PRO A 30 -1.39 12.85 -0.95
C PRO A 30 -1.23 12.48 0.53
N ALA A 31 -0.46 11.43 0.81
CA ALA A 31 0.07 11.10 2.13
C ALA A 31 1.42 10.40 1.97
N ALA A 32 2.29 10.53 2.97
CA ALA A 32 3.60 9.87 2.98
C ALA A 32 3.55 8.62 3.86
N PRO A 33 3.94 7.44 3.35
CA PRO A 33 4.02 6.23 4.17
C PRO A 33 5.16 6.34 5.17
N LEU A 34 4.88 6.14 6.47
CA LEU A 34 5.88 6.15 7.56
C LEU A 34 6.26 4.72 7.96
N ALA A 35 5.27 3.90 8.35
CA ALA A 35 5.46 2.49 8.63
C ALA A 35 4.34 1.70 7.93
N VAL A 36 4.58 1.30 6.69
CA VAL A 36 3.62 0.58 5.85
C VAL A 36 4.28 -0.72 5.42
N ARG A 37 3.91 -1.84 6.07
CA ARG A 37 4.63 -3.11 5.96
C ARG A 37 3.74 -4.35 5.95
N ALA A 38 2.62 -4.30 6.66
CA ALA A 38 1.65 -5.37 6.83
C ALA A 38 0.27 -4.76 7.09
N PRO A 39 -0.83 -5.52 7.03
CA PRO A 39 -2.18 -4.98 7.23
C PRO A 39 -2.35 -4.16 8.51
N TYR A 40 -1.71 -4.56 9.60
CA TYR A 40 -1.77 -3.85 10.88
C TYR A 40 -0.62 -2.86 11.13
N LEU A 41 0.47 -2.94 10.40
CA LEU A 41 1.53 -1.92 10.40
C LEU A 41 1.38 -1.04 9.15
N ASN A 42 0.46 -0.09 9.20
CA ASN A 42 0.01 0.69 8.04
C ASN A 42 -0.25 2.16 8.44
N VAL A 43 0.84 2.89 8.70
CA VAL A 43 0.85 4.23 9.30
C VAL A 43 1.40 5.28 8.34
N TRP A 44 0.69 6.40 8.26
CA TRP A 44 0.86 7.44 7.26
C TRP A 44 0.96 8.84 7.88
N LEU A 45 1.62 9.73 7.17
CA LEU A 45 1.58 11.17 7.37
C LEU A 45 0.65 11.79 6.33
N ASN A 46 -0.42 12.45 6.77
CA ASN A 46 -1.35 13.12 5.86
C ASN A 46 -0.68 14.26 5.09
N GLY A 47 -0.99 14.40 3.80
CA GLY A 47 -0.43 15.43 2.92
C GLY A 47 -1.06 16.81 3.09
N GLN A 48 -2.05 16.96 3.97
CA GLN A 48 -2.70 18.22 4.30
C GLN A 48 -2.95 18.35 5.81
N THR A 49 -2.95 19.60 6.29
CA THR A 49 -3.35 19.94 7.65
C THR A 49 -4.39 21.05 7.57
N ASN A 50 -5.55 20.84 8.21
CA ASN A 50 -6.67 21.80 8.20
C ASN A 50 -7.06 22.30 6.79
N GLY A 51 -7.06 21.37 5.81
CA GLY A 51 -7.42 21.70 4.43
C GLY A 51 -6.35 22.44 3.61
N GLN A 52 -5.18 22.68 4.20
CA GLN A 52 -4.05 23.28 3.49
C GLN A 52 -3.00 22.21 3.17
N PRO A 53 -2.40 22.23 1.97
CA PRO A 53 -1.28 21.34 1.63
C PRO A 53 -0.14 21.54 2.65
N SER A 54 0.30 20.43 3.29
CA SER A 54 1.39 20.48 4.25
C SER A 54 2.41 19.37 4.01
N GLY A 55 2.18 18.16 4.50
CA GLY A 55 3.19 17.10 4.51
C GLY A 55 4.34 17.37 5.48
N TYR A 56 4.11 18.23 6.49
CA TYR A 56 5.07 18.49 7.56
C TYR A 56 4.92 17.45 8.66
N LEU A 57 6.04 16.86 9.09
CA LEU A 57 6.07 15.83 10.12
C LEU A 57 5.84 16.40 11.52
N ALA A 58 6.42 17.57 11.81
CA ALA A 58 6.22 18.29 13.06
C ALA A 58 4.84 18.97 13.11
N GLY A 59 4.15 18.85 14.24
CA GLY A 59 2.87 19.52 14.50
C GLY A 59 1.63 18.73 14.08
N GLN A 60 1.80 17.50 13.59
CA GLN A 60 0.67 16.60 13.31
C GLN A 60 0.98 15.16 13.71
N TRP A 61 -0.08 14.43 14.12
CA TRP A 61 0.05 13.04 14.48
C TRP A 61 0.08 12.12 13.25
N PRO A 62 0.98 11.13 13.22
CA PRO A 62 0.84 9.99 12.33
C PRO A 62 -0.49 9.28 12.53
N ARG A 63 -1.02 8.70 11.45
CA ARG A 63 -2.34 8.09 11.45
C ARG A 63 -2.32 6.72 10.81
N TYR A 64 -3.13 5.83 11.36
CA TYR A 64 -3.48 4.60 10.69
C TYR A 64 -4.29 4.91 9.41
N TRP A 65 -4.37 4.00 8.47
CA TRP A 65 -5.09 4.24 7.21
C TRP A 65 -6.56 4.63 7.40
N THR A 66 -7.23 4.14 8.46
CA THR A 66 -8.60 4.55 8.82
C THR A 66 -8.72 5.98 9.34
N GLN A 67 -7.60 6.66 9.55
CA GLN A 67 -7.46 8.01 10.15
C GLN A 67 -7.46 8.04 11.68
N GLY A 68 -7.52 6.89 12.36
CA GLY A 68 -7.22 6.82 13.79
C GLY A 68 -5.79 7.34 14.06
N ILE A 69 -5.63 8.13 15.12
CA ILE A 69 -4.30 8.57 15.54
C ILE A 69 -3.50 7.33 15.98
N GLN A 70 -2.29 7.20 15.46
CA GLN A 70 -1.26 6.32 16.00
C GLN A 70 -0.12 7.22 16.45
N ALA A 71 -0.24 7.74 17.68
CA ALA A 71 0.66 8.76 18.12
C ALA A 71 2.09 8.25 18.15
N TRP A 72 2.93 8.96 17.43
CA TRP A 72 4.37 8.79 17.33
C TRP A 72 4.96 10.18 17.49
N GLN A 73 5.67 10.41 18.62
CA GLN A 73 6.19 11.72 18.98
C GLN A 73 7.71 11.73 18.90
N GLY A 74 8.25 12.83 18.40
CA GLY A 74 9.69 13.03 18.34
C GLY A 74 10.10 14.43 18.79
N PHE A 75 11.10 14.51 19.71
CA PHE A 75 11.77 15.75 20.08
C PHE A 75 13.27 15.66 19.83
N ILE A 76 13.90 16.80 19.58
CA ILE A 76 15.35 16.98 19.54
C ILE A 76 15.75 18.14 20.44
N ARG A 77 16.79 17.98 21.23
CA ARG A 77 17.42 19.08 21.95
C ARG A 77 18.79 19.38 21.35
N VAL A 78 19.06 20.66 21.13
CA VAL A 78 20.34 21.18 20.65
C VAL A 78 20.78 22.21 21.64
N ASP A 79 21.93 22.00 22.30
CA ASP A 79 22.50 22.89 23.34
C ASP A 79 21.49 23.26 24.44
N GLY A 80 20.68 22.27 24.83
CA GLY A 80 19.65 22.40 25.87
C GLY A 80 18.30 22.95 25.41
N LYS A 81 18.16 23.48 24.19
CA LYS A 81 16.89 23.96 23.65
C LYS A 81 16.16 22.83 22.90
N ALA A 82 14.91 22.59 23.27
CA ALA A 82 14.08 21.54 22.69
C ALA A 82 13.29 22.04 21.46
N TYR A 83 13.11 21.14 20.49
CA TYR A 83 12.30 21.32 19.29
C TYR A 83 11.47 20.05 19.01
N ASN A 84 10.29 20.24 18.45
CA ASN A 84 9.42 19.17 17.97
C ASN A 84 9.76 18.84 16.51
N TRP A 85 10.09 17.57 16.21
CA TRP A 85 10.37 17.14 14.84
C TRP A 85 9.29 16.19 14.29
N MET A 86 8.45 15.58 15.14
CA MET A 86 7.35 14.72 14.76
C MET A 86 6.26 14.73 15.83
N GLY A 87 4.99 14.63 15.41
CA GLY A 87 3.84 14.54 16.32
C GLY A 87 3.30 15.89 16.73
N GLY A 88 2.16 15.88 17.44
CA GLY A 88 1.39 17.05 17.82
C GLY A 88 1.47 17.43 19.31
N ALA A 89 2.38 16.82 20.10
CA ALA A 89 2.49 17.14 21.52
C ALA A 89 2.99 18.57 21.75
N PRO A 90 2.43 19.29 22.74
CA PRO A 90 2.86 20.63 23.09
C PRO A 90 4.21 20.62 23.82
N GLY A 91 4.81 21.82 24.00
CA GLY A 91 5.96 22.04 24.87
C GLY A 91 7.26 22.44 24.16
N ALA A 92 7.33 22.31 22.83
CA ALA A 92 8.46 22.77 22.03
C ALA A 92 7.99 23.36 20.70
N GLY A 93 8.75 24.32 20.15
CA GLY A 93 8.53 24.81 18.78
C GLY A 93 8.93 23.77 17.74
N ASN A 94 8.31 23.80 16.58
CA ASN A 94 8.62 22.89 15.49
C ASN A 94 10.00 23.18 14.88
N VAL A 95 10.66 22.13 14.38
CA VAL A 95 11.80 22.25 13.47
C VAL A 95 11.36 22.82 12.13
N ASP A 96 12.27 23.38 11.36
CA ASP A 96 12.03 23.84 9.99
C ASP A 96 12.29 22.69 8.99
N GLN A 97 11.22 22.12 8.43
CA GLN A 97 11.32 21.03 7.45
C GLN A 97 11.71 21.59 6.08
N GLN A 98 12.85 21.15 5.56
CA GLN A 98 13.42 21.59 4.29
C GLN A 98 12.94 20.74 3.11
N SER A 99 12.81 19.43 3.31
CA SER A 99 12.38 18.53 2.25
C SER A 99 11.71 17.25 2.78
N LEU A 100 10.82 16.71 1.95
CA LEU A 100 10.32 15.34 2.02
C LEU A 100 10.71 14.62 0.72
N LYS A 101 11.43 13.51 0.84
CA LYS A 101 11.74 12.60 -0.28
C LYS A 101 11.16 11.23 -0.01
N TYR A 102 10.67 10.55 -1.06
CA TYR A 102 10.26 9.17 -0.94
C TYR A 102 10.77 8.32 -2.11
N THR A 103 11.04 7.05 -1.81
CA THR A 103 11.33 5.98 -2.74
C THR A 103 10.33 4.86 -2.54
N SER A 104 10.48 3.76 -3.22
CA SER A 104 9.64 2.57 -3.05
C SER A 104 9.63 2.04 -1.61
N THR A 105 10.75 2.18 -0.88
CA THR A 105 10.88 1.63 0.48
C THR A 105 11.10 2.66 1.58
N ARG A 106 11.43 3.92 1.26
CA ARG A 106 11.81 4.96 2.22
C ARG A 106 10.96 6.21 2.10
N THR A 107 10.79 6.91 3.24
CA THR A 107 10.34 8.30 3.31
C THR A 107 11.32 9.05 4.20
N THR A 108 11.95 10.11 3.66
CA THR A 108 13.05 10.83 4.30
C THR A 108 12.69 12.30 4.44
N PHE A 109 12.78 12.82 5.65
CA PHE A 109 12.59 14.22 5.98
C PHE A 109 13.93 14.86 6.33
N THR A 110 14.27 15.97 5.68
CA THR A 110 15.42 16.80 6.05
C THR A 110 14.94 18.04 6.76
N MET A 111 15.50 18.33 7.92
CA MET A 111 15.05 19.36 8.83
C MET A 111 16.23 20.23 9.29
N ASN A 112 15.99 21.53 9.40
CA ASN A 112 16.89 22.49 10.03
C ASN A 112 16.44 22.72 11.47
N VAL A 113 17.32 22.45 12.43
CA VAL A 113 17.05 22.60 13.86
C VAL A 113 17.76 23.87 14.35
N GLY A 114 17.00 24.98 14.42
CA GLY A 114 17.46 26.24 14.96
C GLY A 114 18.66 26.90 14.26
N GLY A 115 18.93 26.55 13.00
CA GLY A 115 20.09 27.02 12.23
C GLY A 115 21.41 26.37 12.61
N GLN A 116 21.42 25.43 13.55
CA GLN A 116 22.61 24.84 14.15
C GLN A 116 22.86 23.41 13.67
N VAL A 117 21.81 22.57 13.58
CA VAL A 117 21.90 21.16 13.27
C VAL A 117 20.98 20.80 12.12
N GLN A 118 21.49 20.07 11.13
CA GLN A 118 20.68 19.33 10.20
C GLN A 118 20.26 18.01 10.84
N MET A 119 18.98 17.69 10.79
CA MET A 119 18.43 16.42 11.19
C MET A 119 17.79 15.74 9.98
N ILE A 120 18.03 14.45 9.82
CA ILE A 120 17.38 13.61 8.82
C ILE A 120 16.62 12.50 9.55
N ALA A 121 15.30 12.44 9.33
CA ALA A 121 14.45 11.35 9.79
C ALA A 121 14.09 10.46 8.59
N GLU A 122 14.56 9.22 8.59
CA GLU A 122 14.29 8.21 7.56
C GLU A 122 13.37 7.13 8.11
N PHE A 123 12.16 7.05 7.57
CA PHE A 123 11.21 5.96 7.78
C PHE A 123 11.41 4.93 6.68
N PHE A 124 11.66 3.68 7.08
CA PHE A 124 12.05 2.65 6.15
C PHE A 124 11.30 1.35 6.41
N SER A 125 10.49 0.93 5.44
CA SER A 125 9.78 -0.35 5.42
C SER A 125 10.33 -1.18 4.26
N PRO A 126 11.24 -2.14 4.52
CA PRO A 126 11.87 -2.92 3.47
C PRO A 126 10.88 -3.84 2.76
N VAL A 127 11.10 -4.11 1.48
CA VAL A 127 10.32 -5.06 0.68
C VAL A 127 11.30 -6.06 0.08
N TYR A 128 11.04 -7.36 0.32
CA TYR A 128 11.91 -8.48 -0.10
C TYR A 128 11.10 -9.51 -0.90
N PRO A 129 10.83 -9.27 -2.19
CA PRO A 129 9.99 -10.17 -2.97
C PRO A 129 10.52 -11.60 -3.03
N ASP A 130 11.85 -11.77 -3.02
CA ASP A 130 12.59 -13.02 -3.18
C ASP A 130 13.15 -13.60 -1.85
N ASP A 131 12.79 -13.02 -0.69
CA ASP A 131 13.23 -13.50 0.63
C ASP A 131 12.03 -13.58 1.59
N LEU A 132 11.33 -14.70 1.57
CA LEU A 132 10.12 -14.95 2.40
C LEU A 132 10.40 -14.85 3.90
N ARG A 133 11.61 -15.24 4.36
CA ARG A 133 11.99 -15.15 5.76
C ARG A 133 11.96 -13.69 6.24
N ARG A 134 12.55 -12.76 5.47
CA ARG A 134 12.58 -11.34 5.82
C ARG A 134 11.26 -10.66 5.48
N GLN A 135 10.64 -11.07 4.37
CA GLN A 135 9.37 -10.49 3.94
C GLN A 135 8.25 -10.76 4.94
N SER A 136 8.25 -11.87 5.64
CA SER A 136 7.21 -12.22 6.63
C SER A 136 7.30 -11.46 7.95
N ILE A 137 8.42 -10.76 8.24
CA ILE A 137 8.58 -9.98 9.47
C ILE A 137 7.84 -8.64 9.35
N PRO A 138 6.77 -8.39 10.13
CA PRO A 138 5.96 -7.17 10.03
C PRO A 138 6.54 -6.03 10.88
N PHE A 139 7.77 -5.61 10.57
CA PHE A 139 8.51 -4.55 11.27
C PHE A 139 9.01 -3.48 10.30
N SER A 140 9.19 -2.26 10.80
CA SER A 140 9.74 -1.09 10.10
C SER A 140 10.82 -0.40 10.91
N TYR A 141 11.68 0.36 10.25
CA TYR A 141 12.76 1.14 10.85
C TYR A 141 12.43 2.64 10.88
N LEU A 142 12.96 3.33 11.89
CA LEU A 142 13.12 4.78 11.95
C LEU A 142 14.57 5.09 12.29
N LYS A 143 15.28 5.72 11.35
CA LYS A 143 16.65 6.19 11.59
C LYS A 143 16.68 7.70 11.67
N ILE A 144 17.32 8.22 12.72
CA ILE A 144 17.59 9.63 12.89
C ILE A 144 19.09 9.86 12.74
N SER A 145 19.46 10.80 11.88
CA SER A 145 20.85 11.23 11.68
C SER A 145 20.96 12.73 11.87
N THR A 146 22.07 13.20 12.45
CA THR A 146 22.30 14.61 12.71
C THR A 146 23.71 15.02 12.28
N ALA A 147 23.85 16.26 11.78
CA ALA A 147 25.12 16.88 11.43
C ALA A 147 25.09 18.38 11.74
N SER A 148 26.24 18.99 12.02
CA SER A 148 26.33 20.43 12.24
C SER A 148 26.10 21.20 10.93
N LEU A 149 25.24 22.23 10.95
CA LEU A 149 25.00 23.16 9.83
C LEU A 149 25.96 24.37 9.84
N ASP A 150 26.26 24.91 11.01
CA ASP A 150 27.06 26.12 11.16
C ASP A 150 28.56 25.82 11.32
N GLY A 151 28.94 24.56 11.34
CA GLY A 151 30.32 24.10 11.49
C GLY A 151 30.84 24.10 12.93
N ARG A 152 30.00 24.41 13.92
CA ARG A 152 30.33 24.35 15.35
C ARG A 152 29.96 22.98 15.90
N SER A 153 30.41 22.72 17.14
CA SER A 153 30.03 21.53 17.88
C SER A 153 28.80 21.83 18.74
N HIS A 154 27.77 21.01 18.62
CA HIS A 154 26.52 21.14 19.37
C HIS A 154 26.21 19.86 20.14
N HIS A 155 25.75 19.97 21.37
CA HIS A 155 25.27 18.84 22.16
C HIS A 155 23.86 18.47 21.70
N VAL A 156 23.69 17.23 21.21
CA VAL A 156 22.42 16.77 20.61
C VAL A 156 21.85 15.59 21.36
N GLN A 157 20.56 15.69 21.70
CA GLN A 157 19.79 14.63 22.33
C GLN A 157 18.50 14.39 21.53
N ILE A 158 18.19 13.11 21.26
CA ILE A 158 17.00 12.68 20.49
C ILE A 158 16.04 11.96 21.43
N TYR A 159 14.77 12.20 21.24
CA TYR A 159 13.65 11.50 21.88
C TYR A 159 12.68 10.98 20.83
N ALA A 160 12.17 9.77 21.05
CA ALA A 160 11.03 9.23 20.32
C ALA A 160 10.17 8.34 21.22
N ASP A 161 8.86 8.49 21.14
CA ASP A 161 7.88 7.60 21.79
C ASP A 161 6.79 7.14 20.81
N VAL A 162 6.18 6.01 21.13
CA VAL A 162 4.90 5.57 20.60
C VAL A 162 3.91 5.47 21.75
N SER A 163 2.61 5.67 21.48
CA SER A 163 1.57 5.61 22.51
C SER A 163 0.84 4.26 22.53
N GLY A 164 0.01 4.05 23.53
CA GLY A 164 -0.85 2.87 23.63
C GLY A 164 -1.85 2.69 22.49
N GLU A 165 -2.10 3.72 21.68
CA GLU A 165 -2.98 3.67 20.49
C GLU A 165 -2.54 2.65 19.45
N TRP A 166 -1.26 2.28 19.43
CA TRP A 166 -0.75 1.23 18.55
C TRP A 166 -1.26 -0.17 18.94
N ALA A 167 -1.54 -0.41 20.23
CA ALA A 167 -1.96 -1.71 20.71
C ALA A 167 -3.44 -2.01 20.51
N SER A 168 -4.28 -1.00 20.24
CA SER A 168 -5.72 -1.20 20.09
C SER A 168 -6.40 -0.06 19.35
N GLY A 169 -7.25 -0.41 18.38
CA GLY A 169 -8.16 0.52 17.74
C GLY A 169 -9.34 0.98 18.61
N ASP A 170 -9.53 0.36 19.79
CA ASP A 170 -10.46 0.79 20.83
C ASP A 170 -9.68 1.35 22.03
N SER A 171 -9.67 2.66 22.17
CA SER A 171 -8.92 3.34 23.22
C SER A 171 -9.45 3.12 24.65
N SER A 172 -10.63 2.53 24.83
CA SER A 172 -11.18 2.14 26.12
C SER A 172 -10.58 0.84 26.68
N GLN A 173 -9.87 0.08 25.85
CA GLN A 173 -9.26 -1.19 26.24
C GLN A 173 -8.02 -0.98 27.10
N THR A 174 -7.92 -1.79 28.16
CA THR A 174 -6.71 -1.86 29.01
C THR A 174 -5.58 -2.52 28.23
N ILE A 175 -4.40 -1.91 28.31
CA ILE A 175 -3.17 -2.45 27.75
C ILE A 175 -2.16 -2.77 28.86
N GLN A 176 -1.29 -3.71 28.58
CA GLN A 176 -0.16 -4.08 29.43
C GLN A 176 1.15 -3.87 28.67
N TRP A 177 2.23 -3.74 29.41
CA TRP A 177 3.56 -3.50 28.84
C TRP A 177 4.67 -4.01 29.73
N GLU A 178 5.82 -4.18 29.14
CA GLU A 178 7.05 -4.56 29.81
C GLU A 178 8.26 -3.91 29.10
N HIS A 179 9.32 -3.68 29.87
CA HIS A 179 10.61 -3.27 29.33
C HIS A 179 11.56 -4.44 29.31
N GLN A 180 12.11 -4.75 28.16
CA GLN A 180 12.98 -5.89 27.94
C GLN A 180 14.38 -5.45 27.54
N ALA A 181 15.39 -6.23 27.94
CA ALA A 181 16.79 -6.10 27.56
C ALA A 181 17.31 -7.45 27.10
N GLY A 182 17.79 -7.51 25.87
CA GLY A 182 18.32 -8.75 25.32
C GLY A 182 18.80 -8.56 23.88
N GLY A 183 19.61 -9.48 23.39
CA GLY A 183 20.05 -9.44 21.99
C GLY A 183 20.80 -8.18 21.54
N GLY A 184 21.27 -7.34 22.46
CA GLY A 184 21.94 -6.06 22.16
C GLY A 184 20.99 -4.88 21.91
N ILE A 185 19.72 -5.03 22.24
CA ILE A 185 18.68 -4.00 22.16
C ILE A 185 17.95 -3.82 23.48
N ARG A 186 17.22 -2.70 23.58
CA ARG A 186 16.16 -2.46 24.55
C ARG A 186 14.83 -2.37 23.81
N SER A 187 13.81 -3.03 24.35
CA SER A 187 12.46 -3.07 23.77
C SER A 187 11.41 -2.70 24.81
N HIS A 188 10.43 -1.93 24.40
CA HIS A 188 9.13 -1.85 25.05
C HIS A 188 8.20 -2.78 24.31
N LYS A 189 7.74 -3.87 24.97
CA LYS A 189 6.68 -4.75 24.49
C LYS A 189 5.38 -4.29 25.11
N PHE A 190 4.33 -4.12 24.29
CA PHE A 190 3.04 -3.69 24.78
C PHE A 190 1.90 -4.30 23.96
N TYR A 191 0.78 -4.57 24.60
CA TYR A 191 -0.31 -5.37 24.05
C TYR A 191 -1.61 -5.15 24.81
N ARG A 192 -2.75 -5.51 24.21
CA ARG A 192 -4.03 -5.53 24.92
C ARG A 192 -3.99 -6.56 26.06
N GLN A 193 -4.47 -6.18 27.25
CA GLN A 193 -4.60 -7.11 28.38
C GLN A 193 -5.51 -8.28 28.01
N ASN A 194 -6.60 -8.02 27.32
CA ASN A 194 -7.55 -9.00 26.84
C ASN A 194 -7.36 -9.18 25.33
N GLN A 195 -6.55 -10.16 24.93
CA GLN A 195 -6.31 -10.44 23.52
C GLN A 195 -7.44 -11.27 22.94
N GLU A 196 -8.00 -10.82 21.81
CA GLU A 196 -9.05 -11.48 21.09
C GLU A 196 -8.54 -11.87 19.71
N ALA A 197 -8.02 -13.12 19.61
CA ALA A 197 -7.45 -13.63 18.37
C ALA A 197 -8.46 -13.53 17.20
N PHE A 198 -7.95 -13.14 16.04
CA PHE A 198 -8.72 -12.97 14.80
C PHE A 198 -9.87 -11.97 14.90
N ARG A 199 -9.74 -10.95 15.77
CA ARG A 199 -10.71 -9.85 15.91
C ARG A 199 -10.03 -8.52 15.64
N GLU A 200 -10.80 -7.59 15.13
CA GLU A 200 -10.39 -6.21 14.87
C GLU A 200 -11.25 -5.21 15.64
N ALA A 201 -10.68 -4.08 15.98
CA ALA A 201 -11.38 -2.88 16.41
C ALA A 201 -10.89 -1.72 15.53
N ASN A 202 -11.79 -1.09 14.78
CA ASN A 202 -11.45 -0.04 13.80
C ASN A 202 -10.33 -0.45 12.83
N ASP A 203 -10.42 -1.70 12.32
CA ASP A 203 -9.45 -2.35 11.43
C ASP A 203 -8.04 -2.58 12.03
N GLN A 204 -7.84 -2.31 13.31
CA GLN A 204 -6.61 -2.66 14.03
C GLN A 204 -6.79 -3.98 14.77
N ALA A 205 -5.71 -4.77 14.85
CA ALA A 205 -5.72 -6.05 15.52
C ALA A 205 -6.06 -5.93 17.01
N SER A 206 -6.90 -6.87 17.51
CA SER A 206 -7.20 -7.03 18.92
C SER A 206 -6.31 -8.07 19.62
N TRP A 207 -5.26 -8.54 18.95
CA TRP A 207 -4.28 -9.51 19.46
C TRP A 207 -2.91 -9.26 18.84
N GLY A 208 -1.88 -9.86 19.44
CA GLY A 208 -0.48 -9.70 19.06
C GLY A 208 0.28 -8.73 19.97
N ASN A 209 1.58 -8.81 19.91
CA ASN A 209 2.49 -8.05 20.74
C ASN A 209 3.23 -7.02 19.92
N TRP A 210 3.15 -5.76 20.32
CA TRP A 210 3.89 -4.66 19.70
C TRP A 210 5.27 -4.52 20.33
N TYR A 211 6.25 -4.23 19.51
CA TYR A 211 7.64 -3.99 19.92
C TYR A 211 8.10 -2.64 19.41
N TRP A 212 8.47 -1.76 20.33
CA TRP A 212 9.19 -0.52 20.06
C TRP A 212 10.60 -0.64 20.62
N SER A 213 11.64 -0.64 19.76
CA SER A 213 12.97 -1.05 20.17
C SER A 213 14.07 -0.14 19.63
N THR A 214 15.22 -0.15 20.33
CA THR A 214 16.45 0.53 19.92
C THR A 214 17.68 -0.21 20.45
N GLY A 215 18.88 0.13 19.97
CA GLY A 215 20.12 -0.45 20.43
C GLY A 215 20.44 -0.13 21.89
N ASP A 216 20.89 -1.12 22.67
CA ASP A 216 21.40 -0.94 24.01
C ASP A 216 22.83 -0.36 23.96
N ILE A 217 22.91 0.94 23.79
CA ILE A 217 24.16 1.67 23.55
C ILE A 217 24.32 2.84 24.51
N ARG A 218 25.58 3.28 24.72
CA ARG A 218 25.90 4.37 25.64
C ARG A 218 25.06 5.63 25.36
N GLY A 219 24.49 6.25 26.38
CA GLY A 219 23.67 7.45 26.33
C GLY A 219 22.19 7.16 26.03
N LEU A 220 21.78 5.90 25.99
CA LEU A 220 20.38 5.52 25.95
C LEU A 220 19.75 5.68 27.33
N THR A 221 18.56 6.30 27.38
CA THR A 221 17.65 6.29 28.53
C THR A 221 16.24 5.97 28.06
N TYR A 222 15.38 5.50 28.96
CA TYR A 222 14.02 5.07 28.63
C TYR A 222 13.05 5.39 29.77
N GLN A 223 11.76 5.41 29.46
CA GLN A 223 10.69 5.56 30.45
C GLN A 223 9.36 5.11 29.84
N ILE A 224 8.53 4.50 30.67
CA ILE A 224 7.12 4.21 30.37
C ILE A 224 6.25 4.98 31.36
N GLY A 225 5.15 5.57 30.90
CA GLY A 225 4.21 6.27 31.77
C GLY A 225 3.28 7.21 31.03
N GLN A 226 2.61 8.09 31.77
CA GLN A 226 1.74 9.10 31.23
C GLN A 226 2.50 10.02 30.25
N ASP A 227 1.92 10.31 29.10
CA ASP A 227 2.52 11.07 28.02
C ASP A 227 3.08 12.45 28.43
N THR A 228 2.29 13.23 29.16
CA THR A 228 2.71 14.56 29.61
C THR A 228 3.88 14.51 30.61
N VAL A 229 3.94 13.47 31.43
CA VAL A 229 5.04 13.27 32.40
C VAL A 229 6.32 12.86 31.69
N VAL A 230 6.24 11.85 30.82
CA VAL A 230 7.41 11.29 30.11
C VAL A 230 7.99 12.31 29.13
N ARG A 231 7.15 12.96 28.33
CA ARG A 231 7.55 14.01 27.37
C ARG A 231 8.10 15.24 28.11
N GLY A 232 7.44 15.68 29.20
CA GLY A 232 7.90 16.78 30.04
C GLY A 232 9.27 16.53 30.65
N GLN A 233 9.56 15.28 31.09
CA GLN A 233 10.87 14.89 31.62
C GLN A 233 11.98 15.12 30.56
N PHE A 234 11.79 14.68 29.33
CA PHE A 234 12.78 14.93 28.27
C PHE A 234 12.91 16.41 27.91
N LEU A 235 11.79 17.09 27.74
CA LEU A 235 11.80 18.52 27.40
C LEU A 235 12.60 19.35 28.40
N SER A 236 12.51 19.02 29.70
CA SER A 236 13.22 19.73 30.77
C SER A 236 14.69 19.30 30.89
N ASN A 237 14.96 17.99 30.85
CA ASN A 237 16.26 17.44 31.26
C ASN A 237 17.09 16.82 30.12
N GLY A 238 16.48 16.54 28.96
CA GLY A 238 17.14 15.87 27.81
C GLY A 238 17.40 14.39 27.99
N THR A 239 16.93 13.82 29.11
CA THR A 239 17.08 12.40 29.47
C THR A 239 15.82 11.88 30.13
N LEU A 240 15.66 10.57 30.17
CA LEU A 240 14.57 9.85 30.83
C LEU A 240 15.09 9.20 32.12
N THR A 241 14.17 8.89 33.05
CA THR A 241 14.52 8.48 34.43
C THR A 241 14.83 6.99 34.59
N GLY A 242 14.49 6.17 33.59
CA GLY A 242 14.49 4.70 33.69
C GLY A 242 13.24 4.14 34.40
N HIS A 243 12.28 4.98 34.78
CA HIS A 243 11.06 4.55 35.45
C HIS A 243 10.16 3.77 34.48
N ILE A 244 9.66 2.63 34.97
CA ILE A 244 8.63 1.82 34.30
C ILE A 244 7.36 1.92 35.13
N ASP A 245 6.37 2.61 34.61
CA ASP A 245 5.02 2.65 35.20
C ASP A 245 4.42 1.24 35.23
N THR A 246 3.85 0.83 36.32
CA THR A 246 3.22 -0.50 36.51
C THR A 246 1.70 -0.43 36.62
N ASP A 247 1.13 0.75 36.46
CA ASP A 247 -0.32 0.99 36.48
C ASP A 247 -0.90 0.75 35.07
N TYR A 248 -1.19 -0.53 34.77
CA TYR A 248 -1.83 -0.95 33.54
C TYR A 248 -3.24 -0.38 33.44
N ARG A 249 -3.58 0.25 32.32
CA ARG A 249 -4.80 1.02 32.16
C ARG A 249 -5.28 1.09 30.74
N ALA A 250 -6.46 1.69 30.52
CA ALA A 250 -7.00 1.94 29.21
C ALA A 250 -6.09 2.91 28.42
N VAL A 251 -6.05 2.75 27.11
CA VAL A 251 -5.26 3.61 26.21
C VAL A 251 -5.58 5.09 26.43
N ASN A 252 -6.88 5.45 26.58
CA ASN A 252 -7.31 6.84 26.80
C ASN A 252 -7.21 7.31 28.26
N ASP A 253 -6.81 6.46 29.20
CA ASP A 253 -6.52 6.87 30.57
C ASP A 253 -5.06 7.30 30.69
N ARG A 254 -4.84 8.62 30.74
CA ARG A 254 -3.52 9.24 30.88
C ARG A 254 -2.52 8.83 29.77
N TRP A 255 -3.00 8.39 28.63
CA TRP A 255 -2.24 8.11 27.38
C TRP A 255 -0.86 7.53 27.63
N PRO A 256 -0.73 6.24 27.99
CA PRO A 256 0.58 5.63 28.24
C PRO A 256 1.45 5.69 26.98
N VAL A 257 2.71 6.08 27.17
CA VAL A 257 3.73 6.15 26.13
C VAL A 257 4.96 5.33 26.48
N PHE A 258 5.59 4.81 25.45
CA PHE A 258 6.77 3.95 25.48
C PHE A 258 7.93 4.72 24.86
N ALA A 259 8.83 5.26 25.68
CA ALA A 259 9.77 6.27 25.24
C ALA A 259 11.23 5.82 25.37
N PHE A 260 12.01 6.21 24.36
CA PHE A 260 13.48 6.16 24.39
C PHE A 260 14.04 7.56 24.16
N SER A 261 15.15 7.86 24.82
CA SER A 261 15.97 9.04 24.56
C SER A 261 17.42 8.63 24.35
N ARG A 262 18.06 9.27 23.38
CA ARG A 262 19.44 9.01 23.03
C ARG A 262 20.25 10.31 23.09
N ASP A 263 21.25 10.35 23.98
CA ASP A 263 22.28 11.38 23.98
C ASP A 263 23.33 11.03 22.91
N LEU A 264 23.39 11.83 21.85
CA LEU A 264 24.36 11.70 20.77
C LEU A 264 25.69 12.39 21.09
N GLY A 265 25.75 13.17 22.20
CA GLY A 265 26.91 13.96 22.61
C GLY A 265 27.18 15.14 21.68
N ALA A 266 28.44 15.43 21.47
CA ALA A 266 28.91 16.56 20.67
C ALA A 266 28.90 16.21 19.16
N VAL A 267 28.03 16.87 18.39
CA VAL A 267 27.95 16.73 16.92
C VAL A 267 28.65 17.93 16.29
N GLY A 268 29.82 17.70 15.69
CA GLY A 268 30.67 18.74 15.10
C GLY A 268 30.73 18.67 13.57
N ARG A 269 31.60 19.55 13.01
CA ARG A 269 31.74 19.69 11.53
C ARG A 269 32.14 18.43 10.79
N SER A 270 32.92 17.54 11.40
CA SER A 270 33.52 16.38 10.74
C SER A 270 32.82 15.05 11.07
N GLY A 271 31.68 15.10 11.79
CA GLY A 271 30.99 13.89 12.22
C GLY A 271 29.48 13.99 12.10
N SER A 272 28.84 12.91 11.67
CA SER A 272 27.41 12.68 11.84
C SER A 272 27.20 11.68 12.97
N ALA A 273 26.15 11.91 13.77
CA ALA A 273 25.71 10.95 14.77
C ALA A 273 24.31 10.43 14.42
N SER A 274 24.02 9.19 14.77
CA SER A 274 22.72 8.61 14.44
C SER A 274 22.20 7.68 15.53
N THR A 275 20.89 7.47 15.53
CA THR A 275 20.20 6.45 16.31
C THR A 275 19.18 5.74 15.44
N LEU A 276 18.93 4.45 15.74
CA LEU A 276 18.02 3.59 15.01
C LEU A 276 16.96 3.05 15.96
N PHE A 277 15.70 3.10 15.51
CA PHE A 277 14.56 2.51 16.18
C PHE A 277 13.88 1.52 15.25
N THR A 278 13.16 0.56 15.83
CA THR A 278 12.31 -0.38 15.11
C THR A 278 10.93 -0.46 15.75
N ILE A 279 9.90 -0.58 14.93
CA ILE A 279 8.50 -0.78 15.35
C ILE A 279 7.91 -1.96 14.59
N GLY A 280 7.18 -2.82 15.29
CA GLY A 280 6.50 -3.94 14.65
C GLY A 280 5.51 -4.64 15.54
N ILE A 281 4.73 -5.55 14.95
CA ILE A 281 3.76 -6.39 15.65
C ILE A 281 4.11 -7.87 15.44
N ALA A 282 4.11 -8.66 16.49
CA ALA A 282 4.25 -10.11 16.44
C ALA A 282 2.89 -10.78 16.71
N GLN A 283 2.47 -11.64 15.80
CA GLN A 283 1.25 -12.45 15.88
C GLN A 283 1.63 -13.87 15.47
N ASP A 284 1.55 -14.84 16.38
CA ASP A 284 1.91 -16.23 16.09
C ASP A 284 0.92 -16.80 15.08
N ASP A 285 -0.36 -16.73 15.38
CA ASP A 285 -1.44 -17.07 14.46
C ASP A 285 -2.02 -15.79 13.85
N ALA A 286 -2.05 -15.73 12.51
CA ALA A 286 -2.40 -14.52 11.80
C ALA A 286 -3.82 -14.54 11.20
N ILE A 287 -4.26 -15.70 10.71
CA ILE A 287 -5.51 -15.86 9.95
C ILE A 287 -6.31 -17.06 10.48
N LEU A 288 -7.62 -16.91 10.57
CA LEU A 288 -8.55 -18.03 10.74
C LEU A 288 -9.09 -18.41 9.35
N PHE A 289 -8.73 -19.61 8.87
CA PHE A 289 -8.98 -20.02 7.47
C PHE A 289 -9.80 -21.29 7.35
N GLN A 290 -10.83 -21.26 6.53
CA GLN A 290 -11.57 -22.45 6.09
C GLN A 290 -10.99 -22.97 4.76
N GLY A 291 -10.02 -23.89 4.89
CA GLY A 291 -9.48 -24.64 3.77
C GLY A 291 -10.26 -25.93 3.52
N GLN A 292 -9.53 -27.02 3.24
CA GLN A 292 -10.13 -28.34 2.91
C GLN A 292 -10.74 -29.06 4.12
N GLY A 293 -10.43 -28.66 5.34
CA GLY A 293 -10.92 -29.30 6.56
C GLY A 293 -12.40 -29.04 6.83
N ASN A 294 -12.98 -29.81 7.76
CA ASN A 294 -14.38 -29.61 8.20
C ASN A 294 -14.54 -28.44 9.19
N SER A 295 -13.48 -27.85 9.65
CA SER A 295 -13.45 -26.72 10.57
C SER A 295 -12.35 -25.75 10.18
N PRO A 296 -12.52 -24.45 10.47
CA PRO A 296 -11.47 -23.48 10.24
C PRO A 296 -10.20 -23.81 11.02
N GLU A 297 -9.05 -23.59 10.41
CA GLU A 297 -7.72 -23.70 11.02
C GLU A 297 -7.15 -22.34 11.37
N GLN A 298 -6.34 -22.27 12.42
CA GLN A 298 -5.51 -21.12 12.76
C GLN A 298 -4.23 -21.22 11.94
N VAL A 299 -4.03 -20.29 11.02
CA VAL A 299 -2.86 -20.30 10.15
C VAL A 299 -1.77 -19.45 10.75
N PRO A 300 -0.59 -20.04 11.07
CA PRO A 300 0.49 -19.31 11.69
C PRO A 300 1.10 -18.27 10.74
N SER A 301 1.63 -17.19 11.31
CA SER A 301 2.49 -16.28 10.59
C SER A 301 3.71 -17.01 10.05
N LEU A 302 4.13 -16.73 8.81
CA LEU A 302 5.24 -17.46 8.19
C LEU A 302 6.57 -17.26 8.94
N TRP A 303 6.78 -16.11 9.61
CA TRP A 303 7.99 -15.83 10.38
C TRP A 303 8.22 -16.82 11.55
N THR A 304 7.15 -17.44 12.11
CA THR A 304 7.25 -18.42 13.21
C THR A 304 8.05 -19.67 12.85
N ASN A 305 8.23 -19.93 11.54
CA ASN A 305 9.08 -21.02 11.08
C ASN A 305 10.59 -20.70 11.16
N TYR A 306 10.94 -19.44 11.41
CA TYR A 306 12.33 -18.97 11.36
C TYR A 306 12.80 -18.36 12.67
N PHE A 307 11.89 -17.93 13.54
CA PHE A 307 12.20 -17.19 14.76
C PHE A 307 11.22 -17.52 15.88
N ASP A 308 11.71 -17.53 17.12
CA ASP A 308 10.88 -17.34 18.29
C ASP A 308 10.50 -15.84 18.40
N GLU A 309 9.38 -15.51 19.05
CA GLU A 309 8.87 -14.14 19.14
C GLU A 309 9.92 -13.16 19.71
N GLU A 310 10.64 -13.58 20.75
CA GLU A 310 11.65 -12.77 21.43
C GLU A 310 12.88 -12.46 20.57
N ASP A 311 13.13 -13.23 19.51
CA ASP A 311 14.24 -13.02 18.58
C ASP A 311 13.93 -12.07 17.42
N LEU A 312 12.64 -11.78 17.18
CA LEU A 312 12.22 -10.92 16.02
C LEU A 312 12.83 -9.53 16.09
N ALA A 313 12.61 -8.81 17.18
CA ALA A 313 13.10 -7.44 17.34
C ALA A 313 14.63 -7.37 17.35
N PRO A 314 15.37 -8.25 18.08
CA PRO A 314 16.82 -8.34 18.00
C PRO A 314 17.36 -8.65 16.61
N PHE A 315 16.75 -9.60 15.90
CA PHE A 315 17.15 -9.94 14.53
C PHE A 315 16.92 -8.75 13.60
N PHE A 316 15.72 -8.19 13.59
CA PHE A 316 15.36 -7.10 12.70
C PHE A 316 16.25 -5.87 12.92
N TYR A 317 16.52 -5.49 14.18
CA TYR A 317 17.43 -4.39 14.50
C TYR A 317 18.84 -4.61 13.94
N LYS A 318 19.42 -5.79 14.14
CA LYS A 318 20.77 -6.13 13.66
C LYS A 318 20.88 -6.25 12.15
N ASP A 319 19.79 -6.63 11.48
CA ASP A 319 19.72 -6.82 10.03
C ASP A 319 19.68 -5.48 9.26
N TYR A 320 19.60 -4.34 9.95
CA TYR A 320 19.45 -3.01 9.32
C TYR A 320 20.44 -2.74 8.19
N SER A 321 21.71 -3.11 8.34
CA SER A 321 22.73 -2.86 7.30
C SER A 321 22.46 -3.65 6.02
N TYR A 322 22.08 -4.91 6.16
CA TYR A 322 21.66 -5.74 5.03
C TYR A 322 20.37 -5.20 4.40
N ALA A 323 19.35 -4.96 5.22
CA ALA A 323 18.06 -4.40 4.81
C ALA A 323 18.24 -3.09 4.01
N SER A 324 19.07 -2.19 4.51
CA SER A 324 19.34 -0.90 3.88
C SER A 324 20.05 -1.04 2.53
N GLN A 325 21.03 -1.95 2.42
CA GLN A 325 21.72 -2.20 1.17
C GLN A 325 20.79 -2.87 0.13
N TYR A 326 20.05 -3.89 0.55
CA TYR A 326 19.06 -4.57 -0.30
C TYR A 326 18.02 -3.56 -0.85
N ALA A 327 17.43 -2.78 0.03
CA ALA A 327 16.43 -1.78 -0.34
C ALA A 327 17.00 -0.69 -1.26
N THR A 328 18.24 -0.28 -1.09
CA THR A 328 18.89 0.66 -2.04
C THR A 328 18.97 0.08 -3.44
N ASN A 329 19.36 -1.19 -3.56
CA ASN A 329 19.40 -1.88 -4.85
C ASN A 329 18.01 -2.05 -5.45
N PHE A 330 17.02 -2.38 -4.62
CA PHE A 330 15.61 -2.51 -4.99
C PHE A 330 15.03 -1.17 -5.50
N ASP A 331 15.19 -0.09 -4.72
CA ASP A 331 14.73 1.25 -5.09
C ASP A 331 15.37 1.72 -6.41
N ASN A 332 16.68 1.48 -6.58
CA ASN A 332 17.40 1.82 -7.81
C ASN A 332 16.91 1.00 -9.01
N ARG A 333 16.55 -0.28 -8.83
CA ARG A 333 15.96 -1.11 -9.89
C ARG A 333 14.62 -0.54 -10.33
N VAL A 334 13.71 -0.31 -9.38
CA VAL A 334 12.38 0.25 -9.68
C VAL A 334 12.51 1.63 -10.34
N ALA A 335 13.40 2.48 -9.83
CA ALA A 335 13.61 3.82 -10.40
C ALA A 335 14.13 3.76 -11.84
N ARG A 336 15.15 2.96 -12.09
CA ARG A 336 15.72 2.79 -13.43
C ARG A 336 14.67 2.28 -14.43
N ASP A 337 13.95 1.24 -14.06
CA ASP A 337 12.99 0.57 -14.93
C ASP A 337 11.77 1.48 -15.17
N SER A 338 11.29 2.20 -14.15
CA SER A 338 10.21 3.17 -14.29
C SER A 338 10.59 4.35 -15.18
N ILE A 339 11.78 4.93 -14.99
CA ILE A 339 12.26 6.04 -15.83
C ILE A 339 12.41 5.59 -17.28
N ALA A 340 12.92 4.40 -17.52
CA ALA A 340 13.06 3.85 -18.87
C ALA A 340 11.70 3.62 -19.55
N ALA A 341 10.69 3.20 -18.80
CA ALA A 341 9.35 2.86 -19.32
C ALA A 341 8.44 4.06 -19.54
N GLY A 342 8.54 5.10 -18.69
CA GLY A 342 7.58 6.22 -18.71
C GLY A 342 8.10 7.55 -18.14
N GLY A 343 9.42 7.68 -17.91
CA GLY A 343 10.03 8.91 -17.42
C GLY A 343 9.83 9.15 -15.92
N GLN A 344 10.11 10.39 -15.51
CA GLN A 344 10.04 10.80 -14.10
C GLN A 344 8.61 10.74 -13.53
N ASP A 345 7.61 11.03 -14.35
CA ASP A 345 6.20 10.95 -13.97
C ASP A 345 5.84 9.51 -13.56
N TYR A 346 6.33 8.52 -14.32
CA TYR A 346 6.07 7.12 -14.00
C TYR A 346 6.80 6.65 -12.74
N LEU A 347 8.03 7.13 -12.50
CA LEU A 347 8.72 6.91 -11.23
C LEU A 347 7.93 7.47 -10.05
N THR A 348 7.34 8.66 -10.18
CA THR A 348 6.49 9.25 -9.15
C THR A 348 5.35 8.33 -8.74
N ILE A 349 4.68 7.70 -9.71
CA ILE A 349 3.56 6.78 -9.50
C ILE A 349 4.04 5.49 -8.83
N THR A 350 5.04 4.82 -9.41
CA THR A 350 5.52 3.52 -8.93
C THR A 350 6.15 3.58 -7.55
N SER A 351 6.82 4.70 -7.20
CA SER A 351 7.45 4.87 -5.88
C SER A 351 6.45 4.91 -4.72
N LEU A 352 5.21 5.38 -4.93
CA LEU A 352 4.16 5.36 -3.89
C LEU A 352 3.47 4.00 -3.78
N ALA A 353 3.44 3.21 -4.85
CA ALA A 353 2.63 2.01 -4.94
C ALA A 353 3.24 0.79 -4.21
N VAL A 354 4.58 0.65 -4.17
CA VAL A 354 5.24 -0.57 -3.67
C VAL A 354 4.86 -0.87 -2.23
N ARG A 355 5.14 0.08 -1.30
CA ARG A 355 4.84 -0.15 0.12
C ARG A 355 3.35 -0.34 0.36
N GLN A 356 2.50 0.38 -0.35
CA GLN A 356 1.05 0.27 -0.21
C GLN A 356 0.55 -1.11 -0.64
N ALA A 357 0.98 -1.63 -1.79
CA ALA A 357 0.60 -2.95 -2.27
C ALA A 357 1.08 -4.07 -1.32
N PHE A 358 2.36 -4.03 -0.92
CA PHE A 358 2.91 -5.03 0.01
C PHE A 358 2.40 -4.87 1.44
N GLY A 359 2.00 -3.66 1.85
CA GLY A 359 1.41 -3.38 3.17
C GLY A 359 0.02 -3.99 3.39
N ALA A 360 -0.58 -4.56 2.36
CA ALA A 360 -1.85 -5.28 2.46
C ALA A 360 -1.69 -6.81 2.52
N LEU A 361 -0.45 -7.33 2.45
CA LEU A 361 -0.16 -8.76 2.38
C LEU A 361 0.25 -9.32 3.73
N GLN A 362 -0.45 -10.39 4.18
CA GLN A 362 -0.14 -11.18 5.36
C GLN A 362 0.48 -12.51 4.93
N TYR A 363 1.75 -12.73 5.26
CA TYR A 363 2.49 -13.95 4.94
C TYR A 363 2.28 -15.01 6.02
N THR A 364 1.80 -16.20 5.65
CA THR A 364 1.39 -17.26 6.57
C THR A 364 1.80 -18.65 6.10
N GLY A 365 1.56 -19.66 6.95
CA GLY A 365 1.80 -21.06 6.65
C GLY A 365 3.22 -21.50 6.96
N THR A 366 3.74 -22.41 6.13
CA THR A 366 5.09 -22.97 6.24
C THR A 366 5.89 -22.71 4.98
N PRO A 367 7.24 -22.83 4.99
CA PRO A 367 8.07 -22.66 3.79
C PRO A 367 7.67 -23.60 2.63
N ASP A 368 7.13 -24.76 2.94
CA ASP A 368 6.68 -25.75 1.93
C ASP A 368 5.23 -25.50 1.49
N ASN A 369 4.46 -24.74 2.25
CA ASN A 369 3.06 -24.41 1.95
C ASN A 369 2.77 -22.95 2.35
N VAL A 370 3.34 -22.02 1.58
CA VAL A 370 3.16 -20.58 1.79
C VAL A 370 1.77 -20.16 1.30
N ARG A 371 1.04 -19.47 2.17
CA ARG A 371 -0.20 -18.79 1.85
C ARG A 371 -0.04 -17.30 2.15
N VAL A 372 -0.38 -16.46 1.18
CA VAL A 372 -0.38 -15.02 1.36
C VAL A 372 -1.82 -14.53 1.31
N PHE A 373 -2.29 -14.00 2.43
CA PHE A 373 -3.61 -13.41 2.52
C PHE A 373 -3.53 -11.92 2.27
N LEU A 374 -4.36 -11.45 1.34
CA LEU A 374 -4.49 -10.04 1.01
C LEU A 374 -5.67 -9.46 1.76
N LYS A 375 -5.44 -8.38 2.53
CA LYS A 375 -6.51 -7.52 3.05
C LYS A 375 -6.85 -6.48 1.99
N GLU A 376 -8.10 -6.32 1.64
CA GLU A 376 -8.54 -5.28 0.72
C GLU A 376 -8.22 -3.87 1.22
N ILE A 377 -8.15 -3.69 2.53
CA ILE A 377 -7.93 -2.46 3.28
C ILE A 377 -9.22 -1.63 3.34
N SER A 378 -9.36 -0.65 2.48
CA SER A 378 -10.57 0.17 2.44
C SER A 378 -11.57 -0.36 1.42
N SER A 379 -12.73 0.17 1.45
CA SER A 379 -14.09 -0.18 1.10
C SER A 379 -14.74 -1.06 2.18
N ASN A 380 -14.48 -2.35 2.29
CA ASN A 380 -15.14 -3.20 3.30
C ASN A 380 -14.18 -4.07 4.16
N SER A 381 -12.86 -4.03 3.87
CA SER A 381 -11.81 -4.83 4.56
C SER A 381 -11.95 -6.35 4.36
N ASP A 382 -12.42 -6.80 3.21
CA ASP A 382 -12.51 -8.20 2.91
C ASP A 382 -11.13 -8.86 2.73
N ILE A 383 -11.11 -10.18 2.80
CA ILE A 383 -9.92 -11.01 2.66
C ILE A 383 -9.97 -11.81 1.37
N GLN A 384 -8.88 -11.81 0.61
CA GLN A 384 -8.72 -12.54 -0.66
C GLN A 384 -9.72 -12.12 -1.74
N THR A 385 -10.11 -10.86 -1.77
CA THR A 385 -11.00 -10.29 -2.77
C THR A 385 -10.38 -10.40 -4.16
N VAL A 386 -10.98 -11.19 -5.04
CA VAL A 386 -10.39 -11.59 -6.32
C VAL A 386 -10.23 -10.39 -7.25
N ASP A 387 -11.22 -9.50 -7.32
CA ASP A 387 -11.17 -8.27 -8.13
C ASP A 387 -10.25 -7.18 -7.54
N VAL A 388 -9.69 -7.40 -6.34
CA VAL A 388 -8.60 -6.62 -5.72
C VAL A 388 -7.24 -7.27 -5.98
N ILE A 389 -7.15 -8.60 -5.97
CA ILE A 389 -5.93 -9.31 -6.35
C ILE A 389 -5.61 -9.05 -7.83
N PHE A 390 -6.61 -9.04 -8.69
CA PHE A 390 -6.44 -8.86 -10.13
C PHE A 390 -5.79 -7.52 -10.52
N PRO A 391 -6.22 -6.35 -10.05
CA PRO A 391 -5.48 -5.12 -10.29
C PRO A 391 -4.13 -5.06 -9.56
N THR A 392 -3.93 -5.79 -8.45
CA THR A 392 -2.61 -5.91 -7.79
C THR A 392 -1.64 -6.82 -8.58
N TRP A 393 -2.12 -7.77 -9.37
CA TRP A 393 -1.36 -8.75 -10.13
C TRP A 393 -0.12 -8.24 -10.88
N PRO A 394 -0.12 -7.07 -11.57
CA PRO A 394 1.07 -6.61 -12.30
C PRO A 394 2.31 -6.40 -11.45
N ILE A 395 2.20 -5.92 -10.21
CA ILE A 395 3.37 -5.77 -9.33
C ILE A 395 3.92 -7.15 -8.93
N MET A 396 3.05 -8.15 -8.74
CA MET A 396 3.47 -9.52 -8.47
C MET A 396 4.22 -10.11 -9.67
N LEU A 397 3.70 -9.94 -10.89
CA LEU A 397 4.38 -10.38 -12.11
C LEU A 397 5.77 -9.77 -12.31
N TYR A 398 5.92 -8.48 -11.96
CA TYR A 398 7.18 -7.77 -12.11
C TYR A 398 8.21 -8.13 -11.03
N LEU A 399 7.77 -8.35 -9.79
CA LEU A 399 8.66 -8.53 -8.64
C LEU A 399 8.94 -10.01 -8.33
N ASP A 400 7.89 -10.81 -8.15
CA ASP A 400 7.96 -12.25 -7.91
C ASP A 400 6.64 -12.94 -8.32
N PRO A 401 6.60 -13.65 -9.44
CA PRO A 401 5.40 -14.37 -9.89
C PRO A 401 4.85 -15.43 -8.91
N ASN A 402 5.69 -15.94 -7.97
CA ASN A 402 5.20 -16.89 -6.97
C ASN A 402 4.15 -16.27 -6.01
N LEU A 403 4.16 -14.95 -5.84
CA LEU A 403 3.14 -14.26 -5.08
C LEU A 403 1.73 -14.50 -5.63
N ILE A 404 1.60 -14.70 -6.95
CA ILE A 404 0.30 -15.04 -7.58
C ILE A 404 -0.18 -16.39 -7.04
N LYS A 405 0.67 -17.42 -7.08
CA LYS A 405 0.35 -18.74 -6.52
C LYS A 405 -0.04 -18.63 -5.04
N TYR A 406 0.78 -17.96 -4.24
CA TYR A 406 0.57 -17.85 -2.81
C TYR A 406 -0.73 -17.11 -2.45
N THR A 407 -1.11 -16.12 -3.24
CA THR A 407 -2.39 -15.40 -3.03
C THR A 407 -3.59 -16.13 -3.59
N LEU A 408 -3.46 -16.93 -4.66
CA LEU A 408 -4.59 -17.67 -5.22
C LEU A 408 -4.87 -18.99 -4.47
N SER A 409 -3.84 -19.59 -3.85
CA SER A 409 -3.97 -20.89 -3.17
C SER A 409 -5.10 -20.94 -2.14
N PRO A 410 -5.32 -19.96 -1.25
CA PRO A 410 -6.44 -20.02 -0.31
C PRO A 410 -7.83 -20.06 -0.98
N LEU A 411 -7.99 -19.30 -2.08
CA LEU A 411 -9.24 -19.28 -2.85
C LEU A 411 -9.51 -20.64 -3.51
N LEU A 412 -8.48 -21.25 -4.09
CA LEU A 412 -8.55 -22.56 -4.72
C LEU A 412 -8.86 -23.65 -3.69
N GLU A 413 -8.13 -23.64 -2.55
CA GLU A 413 -8.35 -24.61 -1.47
C GLU A 413 -9.78 -24.53 -0.92
N ASN A 414 -10.32 -23.34 -0.70
CA ASN A 414 -11.70 -23.17 -0.20
C ASN A 414 -12.73 -23.67 -1.21
N GLN A 415 -12.62 -23.30 -2.49
CA GLN A 415 -13.59 -23.72 -3.50
C GLN A 415 -13.50 -25.23 -3.82
N GLU A 416 -12.30 -25.80 -3.90
CA GLU A 416 -12.10 -27.24 -4.15
C GLU A 416 -12.55 -28.14 -3.00
N SER A 417 -12.64 -27.59 -1.78
CA SER A 417 -13.18 -28.29 -0.62
C SER A 417 -14.68 -28.58 -0.72
N GLY A 418 -15.40 -27.89 -1.63
CA GLY A 418 -16.85 -27.97 -1.76
C GLY A 418 -17.62 -27.07 -0.78
N HIS A 419 -16.93 -26.22 -0.03
CA HIS A 419 -17.57 -25.29 0.89
C HIS A 419 -18.27 -24.11 0.19
N TYR A 420 -17.99 -23.87 -1.09
CA TYR A 420 -18.66 -22.86 -1.88
C TYR A 420 -19.59 -23.51 -2.92
N PRO A 421 -20.92 -23.25 -2.88
CA PRO A 421 -21.88 -24.02 -3.67
C PRO A 421 -22.08 -23.53 -5.11
N ASN A 422 -21.65 -22.29 -5.43
CA ASN A 422 -21.89 -21.72 -6.75
C ASN A 422 -20.91 -22.27 -7.80
N LYS A 423 -21.32 -22.27 -9.06
CA LYS A 423 -20.53 -22.79 -10.19
C LYS A 423 -19.47 -21.82 -10.72
N TYR A 424 -19.51 -20.57 -10.29
CA TYR A 424 -18.55 -19.51 -10.65
C TYR A 424 -17.51 -19.30 -9.57
N ALA A 425 -16.50 -18.49 -9.85
CA ALA A 425 -15.46 -18.17 -8.88
C ALA A 425 -16.00 -17.27 -7.77
N ILE A 426 -15.61 -17.59 -6.53
CA ILE A 426 -15.97 -16.80 -5.34
C ILE A 426 -15.35 -15.38 -5.42
N HIS A 427 -16.06 -14.38 -4.90
CA HIS A 427 -15.58 -13.01 -4.87
C HIS A 427 -14.45 -12.81 -3.84
N ASP A 428 -14.63 -13.29 -2.60
CA ASP A 428 -13.71 -13.16 -1.48
C ASP A 428 -13.87 -14.32 -0.50
N LEU A 429 -13.09 -14.34 0.59
CA LEU A 429 -13.21 -15.38 1.63
C LEU A 429 -13.82 -14.86 2.95
N GLY A 430 -14.40 -13.68 2.96
CA GLY A 430 -14.99 -13.04 4.14
C GLY A 430 -14.25 -11.79 4.57
N ARG A 431 -14.38 -11.39 5.83
CA ARG A 431 -13.75 -10.19 6.35
C ARG A 431 -12.42 -10.52 7.05
N PHE A 432 -11.36 -9.79 6.69
CA PHE A 432 -10.05 -9.93 7.34
C PHE A 432 -10.14 -9.76 8.86
N PRO A 433 -9.49 -10.63 9.67
CA PRO A 433 -8.58 -11.70 9.32
C PRO A 433 -9.23 -13.11 9.31
N GLN A 434 -10.53 -13.21 9.04
CA GLN A 434 -11.27 -14.46 9.01
C GLN A 434 -11.64 -14.84 7.58
N ALA A 435 -10.89 -15.76 7.00
CA ALA A 435 -11.10 -16.28 5.64
C ALA A 435 -11.97 -17.55 5.69
N LEU A 436 -13.26 -17.40 6.00
CA LEU A 436 -14.18 -18.52 6.23
C LEU A 436 -14.97 -18.96 4.99
N GLY A 437 -14.93 -18.15 3.93
CA GLY A 437 -15.72 -18.39 2.73
C GLY A 437 -17.24 -18.25 2.95
N TYR A 438 -18.02 -18.66 1.97
CA TYR A 438 -19.48 -18.50 1.95
C TYR A 438 -20.19 -19.84 1.66
N PRO A 439 -20.40 -20.69 2.68
CA PRO A 439 -21.06 -22.01 2.48
C PRO A 439 -22.50 -21.92 1.97
N GLN A 440 -23.13 -20.75 2.08
CA GLN A 440 -24.47 -20.49 1.52
C GLN A 440 -24.44 -19.85 0.13
N GLY A 441 -23.25 -19.57 -0.42
CA GLY A 441 -23.09 -18.92 -1.71
C GLY A 441 -23.61 -17.48 -1.76
N ASN A 442 -23.55 -16.77 -0.65
CA ASN A 442 -24.07 -15.41 -0.45
C ASN A 442 -22.96 -14.35 -0.37
N ASP A 443 -21.85 -14.57 -1.05
CA ASP A 443 -20.82 -13.57 -1.30
C ASP A 443 -21.33 -12.43 -2.19
N GLU A 444 -20.55 -11.37 -2.37
CA GLU A 444 -20.82 -10.32 -3.36
C GLU A 444 -20.55 -10.85 -4.77
N ALA A 445 -21.55 -11.43 -5.39
CA ALA A 445 -21.37 -12.19 -6.63
C ALA A 445 -21.01 -11.29 -7.84
N MET A 446 -19.80 -11.50 -8.37
CA MET A 446 -19.33 -10.96 -9.64
C MET A 446 -18.90 -12.08 -10.59
N PRO A 447 -19.82 -12.95 -11.01
CA PRO A 447 -19.48 -14.28 -11.50
C PRO A 447 -18.63 -14.29 -12.77
N LEU A 448 -18.89 -13.41 -13.75
CA LEU A 448 -18.08 -13.32 -14.97
C LEU A 448 -16.72 -12.68 -14.68
N GLU A 449 -16.72 -11.64 -13.84
CA GLU A 449 -15.51 -10.92 -13.42
C GLU A 449 -14.50 -11.89 -12.81
N GLU A 450 -14.92 -12.63 -11.80
CA GLU A 450 -14.02 -13.46 -11.00
C GLU A 450 -13.57 -14.73 -11.72
N CYS A 451 -14.45 -15.35 -12.50
CA CYS A 451 -14.04 -16.48 -13.37
C CYS A 451 -12.95 -16.04 -14.36
N GLY A 452 -13.12 -14.86 -14.95
CA GLY A 452 -12.14 -14.28 -15.86
C GLY A 452 -10.81 -13.95 -15.17
N ASN A 453 -10.87 -13.32 -14.01
CA ASN A 453 -9.71 -12.92 -13.21
C ASN A 453 -8.87 -14.15 -12.82
N MET A 454 -9.51 -15.19 -12.26
CA MET A 454 -8.83 -16.39 -11.79
C MET A 454 -8.13 -17.13 -12.94
N ILE A 455 -8.80 -17.38 -14.05
CA ILE A 455 -8.22 -18.10 -15.21
C ILE A 455 -7.02 -17.32 -15.79
N ILE A 456 -7.13 -15.99 -15.90
CA ILE A 456 -6.06 -15.13 -16.42
C ILE A 456 -4.84 -15.18 -15.50
N MET A 457 -5.02 -15.02 -14.20
CA MET A 457 -3.93 -15.02 -13.23
C MET A 457 -3.24 -16.38 -13.14
N MET A 458 -4.00 -17.49 -13.17
CA MET A 458 -3.48 -18.87 -13.19
C MET A 458 -2.57 -19.10 -14.40
N LEU A 459 -3.00 -18.73 -15.60
CA LEU A 459 -2.17 -18.85 -16.80
C LEU A 459 -0.91 -18.00 -16.69
N SER A 460 -1.02 -16.77 -16.20
CA SER A 460 0.12 -15.86 -16.09
C SER A 460 1.22 -16.40 -15.17
N TYR A 461 0.82 -16.98 -14.04
CA TYR A 461 1.74 -17.66 -13.12
C TYR A 461 2.49 -18.78 -13.81
N ALA A 462 1.76 -19.71 -14.45
CA ALA A 462 2.35 -20.86 -15.12
C ALA A 462 3.28 -20.44 -16.29
N GLN A 463 2.95 -19.38 -17.02
CA GLN A 463 3.79 -18.85 -18.09
C GLN A 463 5.11 -18.27 -17.58
N LYS A 464 5.10 -17.58 -16.44
CA LYS A 464 6.29 -16.93 -15.86
C LYS A 464 7.20 -17.91 -15.11
N THR A 465 6.64 -18.96 -14.50
CA THR A 465 7.37 -19.90 -13.65
C THR A 465 7.66 -21.24 -14.33
N GLY A 466 6.89 -21.61 -15.36
CA GLY A 466 6.91 -22.94 -15.96
C GLY A 466 6.17 -24.03 -15.18
N ASP A 467 5.48 -23.69 -14.07
CA ASP A 467 4.76 -24.62 -13.20
C ASP A 467 3.42 -25.06 -13.84
N VAL A 468 3.49 -25.92 -14.85
CA VAL A 468 2.30 -26.48 -15.51
C VAL A 468 1.57 -27.48 -14.60
N ASP A 469 2.24 -28.09 -13.65
CA ASP A 469 1.63 -29.06 -12.75
C ASP A 469 0.61 -28.39 -11.81
N TYR A 470 0.83 -27.14 -11.45
CA TYR A 470 -0.16 -26.34 -10.72
C TYR A 470 -1.45 -26.16 -11.53
N LEU A 471 -1.37 -25.92 -12.84
CA LEU A 471 -2.56 -25.89 -13.70
C LEU A 471 -3.28 -27.24 -13.80
N LYS A 472 -2.55 -28.37 -13.84
CA LYS A 472 -3.14 -29.69 -13.86
C LYS A 472 -3.86 -30.01 -12.55
N GLN A 473 -3.28 -29.63 -11.42
CA GLN A 473 -3.87 -29.79 -10.09
C GLN A 473 -5.25 -29.15 -10.00
N HIS A 474 -5.39 -27.92 -10.49
CA HIS A 474 -6.61 -27.12 -10.39
C HIS A 474 -7.47 -27.13 -11.67
N TRP A 475 -7.21 -28.09 -12.58
CA TRP A 475 -7.89 -28.16 -13.88
C TRP A 475 -9.41 -28.22 -13.76
N ALA A 476 -9.93 -29.04 -12.86
CA ALA A 476 -11.38 -29.26 -12.74
C ALA A 476 -12.14 -27.98 -12.38
N LEU A 477 -11.59 -27.19 -11.46
CA LEU A 477 -12.18 -25.95 -11.03
C LEU A 477 -12.12 -24.88 -12.14
N MET A 478 -10.97 -24.74 -12.83
CA MET A 478 -10.85 -23.83 -13.96
C MET A 478 -11.77 -24.20 -15.12
N ALA A 479 -11.96 -25.49 -15.38
CA ALA A 479 -12.89 -25.96 -16.40
C ALA A 479 -14.36 -25.60 -16.05
N GLN A 480 -14.74 -25.73 -14.76
CA GLN A 480 -16.06 -25.31 -14.27
C GLN A 480 -16.27 -23.79 -14.48
N TRP A 481 -15.27 -22.96 -14.19
CA TRP A 481 -15.35 -21.52 -14.44
C TRP A 481 -15.42 -21.19 -15.94
N ALA A 482 -14.71 -21.96 -16.79
CA ALA A 482 -14.77 -21.76 -18.23
C ALA A 482 -16.16 -22.10 -18.80
N GLU A 483 -16.83 -23.13 -18.27
CA GLU A 483 -18.24 -23.42 -18.66
C GLU A 483 -19.17 -22.27 -18.29
N TYR A 484 -18.99 -21.63 -17.11
CA TYR A 484 -19.74 -20.42 -16.78
C TYR A 484 -19.48 -19.27 -17.78
N LEU A 485 -18.20 -19.06 -18.15
CA LEU A 485 -17.86 -18.04 -19.14
C LEU A 485 -18.46 -18.33 -20.53
N ILE A 486 -18.60 -19.59 -20.93
CA ILE A 486 -19.30 -19.97 -22.18
C ILE A 486 -20.78 -19.56 -22.11
N GLU A 487 -21.42 -19.71 -20.94
CA GLU A 487 -22.81 -19.32 -20.79
C GLU A 487 -23.03 -17.80 -20.85
N ASP A 488 -22.15 -16.99 -20.26
CA ASP A 488 -22.42 -15.58 -19.96
C ASP A 488 -21.51 -14.56 -20.68
N ALA A 489 -20.28 -14.90 -21.09
CA ALA A 489 -19.32 -13.92 -21.60
C ALA A 489 -19.69 -13.30 -22.94
N LYS A 490 -20.53 -13.97 -23.77
CA LYS A 490 -20.95 -13.40 -25.06
C LYS A 490 -21.82 -12.16 -24.89
N ILE A 491 -22.80 -12.24 -23.98
CA ILE A 491 -23.78 -11.20 -23.66
C ILE A 491 -23.95 -11.19 -22.14
N PRO A 492 -23.12 -10.45 -21.40
CA PRO A 492 -23.15 -10.50 -19.93
C PRO A 492 -24.53 -10.16 -19.38
N ALA A 493 -25.00 -10.97 -18.44
CA ALA A 493 -26.24 -10.72 -17.69
C ALA A 493 -26.14 -9.41 -16.90
N ASN A 494 -27.25 -8.98 -16.29
CA ASN A 494 -27.27 -7.85 -15.38
C ASN A 494 -26.59 -8.25 -14.06
N GLN A 495 -25.32 -7.92 -13.91
CA GLN A 495 -24.47 -8.28 -12.79
C GLN A 495 -23.54 -7.13 -12.37
N LEU A 496 -22.93 -7.25 -11.22
CA LEU A 496 -21.81 -6.39 -10.80
C LEU A 496 -20.54 -6.77 -11.60
N SER A 497 -19.64 -5.82 -11.69
CA SER A 497 -18.25 -5.99 -12.10
C SER A 497 -17.37 -5.30 -11.06
N THR A 498 -16.06 -5.32 -11.21
CA THR A 498 -15.12 -4.60 -10.32
C THR A 498 -15.44 -3.11 -10.14
N ASP A 499 -16.31 -2.53 -10.96
CA ASP A 499 -16.84 -1.18 -10.82
C ASP A 499 -18.20 -1.19 -10.07
N ASP A 500 -18.29 -1.97 -9.01
CA ASP A 500 -19.45 -2.22 -8.14
C ASP A 500 -20.12 -0.94 -7.63
N PHE A 501 -19.28 0.05 -7.27
CA PHE A 501 -19.73 1.39 -6.86
C PHE A 501 -20.57 2.12 -7.93
N ALA A 502 -20.50 1.70 -9.20
CA ALA A 502 -21.33 2.20 -10.29
C ALA A 502 -22.61 1.36 -10.51
N GLY A 503 -22.77 0.25 -9.76
CA GLY A 503 -23.94 -0.63 -9.78
C GLY A 503 -23.97 -1.63 -10.94
N HIS A 504 -25.02 -2.45 -10.94
CA HIS A 504 -25.24 -3.52 -11.94
C HIS A 504 -25.38 -2.95 -13.35
N LEU A 505 -24.84 -3.68 -14.34
CA LEU A 505 -24.92 -3.33 -15.74
C LEU A 505 -25.02 -4.60 -16.60
N ALA A 506 -26.07 -4.69 -17.44
CA ALA A 506 -26.21 -5.75 -18.44
C ALA A 506 -25.46 -5.37 -19.73
N ASN A 507 -25.07 -6.37 -20.50
CA ASN A 507 -24.44 -6.20 -21.84
C ASN A 507 -23.16 -5.36 -21.80
N GLN A 508 -22.43 -5.36 -20.69
CA GLN A 508 -21.22 -4.56 -20.51
C GLN A 508 -20.08 -5.06 -21.39
N THR A 509 -19.59 -4.20 -22.28
CA THR A 509 -18.58 -4.60 -23.29
C THR A 509 -17.21 -4.90 -22.70
N ASN A 510 -16.79 -4.16 -21.65
CA ASN A 510 -15.53 -4.38 -20.98
C ASN A 510 -15.53 -5.68 -20.15
N LEU A 511 -16.67 -6.02 -19.55
CA LEU A 511 -16.86 -7.29 -18.86
C LEU A 511 -16.89 -8.47 -19.84
N ALA A 512 -17.60 -8.31 -20.98
CA ALA A 512 -17.61 -9.31 -22.04
C ALA A 512 -16.20 -9.62 -22.56
N ILE A 513 -15.39 -8.61 -22.84
CA ILE A 513 -14.02 -8.82 -23.36
C ILE A 513 -13.11 -9.53 -22.35
N LYS A 514 -13.30 -9.32 -21.03
CA LYS A 514 -12.61 -10.10 -19.99
C LYS A 514 -12.90 -11.60 -20.13
N GLY A 515 -14.18 -11.98 -20.17
CA GLY A 515 -14.58 -13.37 -20.32
C GLY A 515 -14.11 -14.00 -21.64
N ILE A 516 -14.14 -13.25 -22.73
CA ILE A 516 -13.65 -13.68 -24.05
C ILE A 516 -12.14 -13.96 -24.01
N ILE A 517 -11.35 -13.07 -23.41
CA ILE A 517 -9.89 -13.24 -23.25
C ILE A 517 -9.60 -14.41 -22.29
N ALA A 518 -10.39 -14.58 -21.25
CA ALA A 518 -10.25 -15.69 -20.31
C ALA A 518 -10.55 -17.06 -20.98
N LEU A 519 -11.51 -17.13 -21.91
CA LEU A 519 -11.75 -18.34 -22.72
C LEU A 519 -10.57 -18.68 -23.65
N GLU A 520 -9.93 -17.68 -24.26
CA GLU A 520 -8.68 -17.92 -25.01
C GLU A 520 -7.52 -18.30 -24.09
N ALA A 521 -7.45 -17.72 -22.88
CA ALA A 521 -6.50 -18.15 -21.84
C ALA A 521 -6.74 -19.60 -21.43
N MET A 522 -8.00 -20.01 -21.24
CA MET A 522 -8.36 -21.40 -20.94
C MET A 522 -8.00 -22.35 -22.08
N SER A 523 -8.10 -21.90 -23.34
CA SER A 523 -7.58 -22.65 -24.49
C SER A 523 -6.08 -22.93 -24.35
N ARG A 524 -5.28 -21.94 -23.90
CA ARG A 524 -3.83 -22.12 -23.66
C ARG A 524 -3.57 -23.07 -22.49
N ILE A 525 -4.32 -22.94 -21.40
CA ILE A 525 -4.25 -23.86 -20.26
C ILE A 525 -4.55 -25.28 -20.71
N ALA A 526 -5.63 -25.49 -21.47
CA ALA A 526 -6.01 -26.79 -22.00
C ALA A 526 -4.92 -27.42 -22.88
N SER A 527 -4.26 -26.62 -23.71
CA SER A 527 -3.11 -27.08 -24.52
C SER A 527 -1.94 -27.50 -23.63
N LEU A 528 -1.56 -26.68 -22.63
CA LEU A 528 -0.45 -26.97 -21.71
C LEU A 528 -0.68 -28.21 -20.87
N THR A 529 -1.93 -28.49 -20.48
CA THR A 529 -2.32 -29.60 -19.61
C THR A 529 -2.69 -30.87 -20.36
N GLY A 530 -2.60 -30.87 -21.71
CA GLY A 530 -2.83 -32.06 -22.54
C GLY A 530 -4.27 -32.26 -23.02
N HIS A 531 -5.17 -31.30 -22.82
CA HIS A 531 -6.58 -31.35 -23.22
C HIS A 531 -6.82 -30.75 -24.62
N SER A 532 -6.12 -31.24 -25.64
CA SER A 532 -6.06 -30.64 -26.98
C SER A 532 -7.41 -30.42 -27.67
N TYR A 533 -8.39 -31.30 -27.47
CA TYR A 533 -9.74 -31.14 -28.02
C TYR A 533 -10.44 -29.92 -27.38
N LEU A 534 -10.37 -29.77 -26.06
CA LEU A 534 -10.96 -28.64 -25.33
C LEU A 534 -10.24 -27.32 -25.66
N SER A 535 -8.94 -27.36 -25.87
CA SER A 535 -8.18 -26.20 -26.35
C SER A 535 -8.77 -25.63 -27.62
N ALA A 536 -8.98 -26.44 -28.65
CA ALA A 536 -9.59 -26.01 -29.90
C ALA A 536 -11.03 -25.50 -29.72
N ASN A 537 -11.81 -26.17 -28.85
CA ASN A 537 -13.19 -25.75 -28.55
C ASN A 537 -13.25 -24.37 -27.90
N TYR A 538 -12.50 -24.14 -26.82
CA TYR A 538 -12.45 -22.82 -26.13
C TYR A 538 -12.01 -21.71 -27.08
N SER A 539 -10.97 -21.93 -27.89
CA SER A 539 -10.53 -20.93 -28.87
C SER A 539 -11.57 -20.61 -29.93
N ASN A 540 -12.32 -21.60 -30.42
CA ASN A 540 -13.37 -21.38 -31.40
C ASN A 540 -14.53 -20.57 -30.80
N ILE A 541 -14.93 -20.86 -29.57
CA ILE A 541 -15.96 -20.12 -28.83
C ILE A 541 -15.50 -18.66 -28.61
N ALA A 542 -14.27 -18.48 -28.14
CA ALA A 542 -13.70 -17.15 -27.93
C ALA A 542 -13.68 -16.32 -29.21
N LYS A 543 -13.35 -16.92 -30.37
CA LYS A 543 -13.38 -16.26 -31.69
C LYS A 543 -14.78 -15.86 -32.12
N ASP A 544 -15.76 -16.72 -31.92
CA ASP A 544 -17.18 -16.39 -32.22
C ASP A 544 -17.65 -15.20 -31.37
N TYR A 545 -17.34 -15.23 -30.06
CA TYR A 545 -17.71 -14.16 -29.12
C TYR A 545 -16.99 -12.86 -29.45
N LEU A 546 -15.70 -12.89 -29.80
CA LEU A 546 -14.97 -11.71 -30.26
C LEU A 546 -15.56 -11.14 -31.54
N GLY A 547 -16.02 -12.00 -32.46
CA GLY A 547 -16.74 -11.59 -33.67
C GLY A 547 -18.05 -10.87 -33.34
N PHE A 548 -18.80 -11.35 -32.36
CA PHE A 548 -20.01 -10.70 -31.85
C PHE A 548 -19.67 -9.37 -31.20
N TRP A 549 -18.72 -9.36 -30.24
CA TRP A 549 -18.26 -8.17 -29.55
C TRP A 549 -17.81 -7.07 -30.53
N SER A 550 -17.07 -7.44 -31.57
CA SER A 550 -16.59 -6.48 -32.58
C SER A 550 -17.71 -5.83 -33.36
N ARG A 551 -18.85 -6.52 -33.56
CA ARG A 551 -20.02 -5.95 -34.27
C ARG A 551 -20.85 -5.02 -33.40
N HIS A 552 -21.06 -5.37 -32.13
CA HIS A 552 -22.00 -4.72 -31.22
C HIS A 552 -21.32 -3.81 -30.18
N GLY A 553 -20.05 -4.06 -29.85
CA GLY A 553 -19.29 -3.33 -28.84
C GLY A 553 -18.51 -2.11 -29.36
N ILE A 554 -18.51 -1.86 -30.68
CA ILE A 554 -17.74 -0.75 -31.28
C ILE A 554 -18.67 0.22 -32.00
N ASN A 555 -18.66 1.47 -31.57
CA ASN A 555 -19.28 2.57 -32.30
C ASN A 555 -18.39 3.00 -33.48
N ARG A 556 -18.79 2.58 -34.69
CA ARG A 556 -18.11 2.91 -35.97
C ARG A 556 -18.62 4.18 -36.62
N ALA A 557 -19.67 4.78 -36.10
CA ALA A 557 -20.23 6.03 -36.61
C ALA A 557 -19.56 7.27 -36.00
N SER A 558 -18.78 7.12 -34.94
CA SER A 558 -18.01 8.21 -34.33
C SER A 558 -16.61 8.37 -34.92
N VAL A 559 -16.02 9.55 -34.76
CA VAL A 559 -14.64 9.83 -35.15
C VAL A 559 -13.92 10.43 -33.93
N PRO A 560 -12.94 9.74 -33.38
CA PRO A 560 -12.51 8.36 -33.67
C PRO A 560 -13.56 7.32 -33.26
N ASN A 561 -13.51 6.12 -33.87
CA ASN A 561 -14.28 4.97 -33.39
C ASN A 561 -13.87 4.62 -31.95
N HIS A 562 -14.76 3.97 -31.19
CA HIS A 562 -14.48 3.56 -29.82
C HIS A 562 -15.37 2.41 -29.36
N SER A 563 -14.94 1.71 -28.31
CA SER A 563 -15.78 0.75 -27.61
C SER A 563 -16.88 1.46 -26.82
N VAL A 564 -18.12 0.99 -26.94
CA VAL A 564 -19.25 1.47 -26.13
C VAL A 564 -19.26 0.81 -24.75
N LEU A 565 -19.93 1.42 -23.76
CA LEU A 565 -20.05 0.84 -22.41
C LEU A 565 -20.95 -0.41 -22.42
N GLN A 566 -22.07 -0.34 -23.13
CA GLN A 566 -23.01 -1.45 -23.33
C GLN A 566 -23.19 -1.72 -24.81
N TYR A 567 -23.40 -2.97 -25.19
CA TYR A 567 -23.66 -3.33 -26.59
C TYR A 567 -24.74 -2.44 -27.24
N ASP A 568 -24.44 -1.99 -28.44
CA ASP A 568 -25.32 -1.15 -29.29
C ASP A 568 -25.68 0.23 -28.68
N SER A 569 -25.06 0.66 -27.58
CA SER A 569 -25.32 1.95 -26.94
C SER A 569 -24.33 3.02 -27.41
N ALA A 570 -24.53 3.52 -28.64
CA ALA A 570 -23.57 4.39 -29.34
C ALA A 570 -23.18 5.69 -28.61
N ALA A 571 -23.99 6.20 -27.68
CA ALA A 571 -23.70 7.40 -26.90
C ALA A 571 -22.79 7.19 -25.71
N THR A 572 -22.43 5.94 -25.40
CA THR A 572 -21.67 5.56 -24.20
C THR A 572 -20.24 5.18 -24.54
N TYR A 573 -19.34 5.26 -23.55
CA TYR A 573 -17.97 4.76 -23.63
C TYR A 573 -17.41 4.49 -22.22
N GLY A 574 -16.29 3.79 -22.15
CA GLY A 574 -15.54 3.57 -20.94
C GLY A 574 -14.08 3.22 -21.21
N LEU A 575 -13.29 3.07 -20.15
CA LEU A 575 -11.96 2.49 -20.22
C LEU A 575 -12.08 1.00 -20.54
N LEU A 576 -11.38 0.56 -21.57
CA LEU A 576 -11.34 -0.85 -21.97
C LEU A 576 -10.09 -1.53 -21.37
N TYR A 577 -9.98 -1.48 -20.05
CA TYR A 577 -8.81 -1.96 -19.29
C TYR A 577 -8.64 -3.49 -19.39
N ASN A 578 -9.71 -4.23 -19.63
CA ASN A 578 -9.66 -5.68 -19.79
C ASN A 578 -8.99 -6.15 -21.10
N LEU A 579 -8.48 -5.23 -21.94
CA LEU A 579 -7.55 -5.59 -23.01
C LEU A 579 -6.14 -5.95 -22.51
N TYR A 580 -5.76 -5.50 -21.30
CA TYR A 580 -4.42 -5.69 -20.76
C TYR A 580 -4.00 -7.17 -20.67
N PRO A 581 -4.84 -8.10 -20.20
CA PRO A 581 -4.48 -9.51 -20.11
C PRO A 581 -4.08 -10.16 -21.44
N ASP A 582 -4.68 -9.77 -22.57
CA ASP A 582 -4.27 -10.31 -23.89
C ASP A 582 -2.79 -10.02 -24.19
N LYS A 583 -2.31 -8.81 -23.83
CA LYS A 583 -0.90 -8.44 -24.00
C LYS A 583 -0.02 -9.09 -22.92
N ALA A 584 -0.46 -9.10 -21.67
CA ALA A 584 0.29 -9.67 -20.54
C ALA A 584 0.52 -11.18 -20.69
N LEU A 585 -0.45 -11.90 -21.23
CA LEU A 585 -0.38 -13.33 -21.50
C LEU A 585 0.21 -13.65 -22.90
N GLY A 586 0.49 -12.63 -23.71
CA GLY A 586 1.01 -12.81 -25.07
C GLY A 586 0.09 -13.62 -26.00
N LEU A 587 -1.24 -13.57 -25.78
CA LEU A 587 -2.20 -14.35 -26.54
C LEU A 587 -2.28 -13.91 -28.00
N LYS A 588 -2.10 -12.62 -28.27
CA LYS A 588 -2.21 -12.01 -29.60
C LYS A 588 -3.59 -12.30 -30.24
N PHE A 589 -4.59 -12.39 -29.42
CA PHE A 589 -5.93 -12.78 -29.79
C PHE A 589 -6.76 -11.57 -30.24
N ILE A 590 -6.62 -10.46 -29.55
CA ILE A 590 -7.31 -9.20 -29.89
C ILE A 590 -6.58 -8.51 -31.05
N PRO A 591 -7.30 -8.10 -32.13
CA PRO A 591 -6.71 -7.38 -33.26
C PRO A 591 -6.05 -6.07 -32.84
N GLN A 592 -4.86 -5.75 -33.38
CA GLN A 592 -4.14 -4.51 -33.08
C GLN A 592 -4.98 -3.26 -33.34
N SER A 593 -5.87 -3.29 -34.34
CA SER A 593 -6.80 -2.19 -34.64
C SER A 593 -7.73 -1.79 -33.49
N VAL A 594 -8.02 -2.70 -32.55
CA VAL A 594 -8.83 -2.40 -31.35
C VAL A 594 -8.01 -1.56 -30.38
N TYR A 595 -6.74 -1.90 -30.16
CA TYR A 595 -5.82 -1.12 -29.33
C TYR A 595 -5.57 0.27 -29.91
N ASP A 596 -5.34 0.36 -31.22
CA ASP A 596 -5.09 1.64 -31.92
C ASP A 596 -6.33 2.54 -31.84
N MET A 597 -7.51 1.97 -32.07
CA MET A 597 -8.80 2.67 -31.98
C MET A 597 -8.99 3.29 -30.58
N GLN A 598 -8.81 2.51 -29.51
CA GLN A 598 -8.97 3.01 -28.15
C GLN A 598 -7.89 4.02 -27.76
N SER A 599 -6.64 3.82 -28.20
CA SER A 599 -5.57 4.80 -28.02
C SER A 599 -5.90 6.17 -28.60
N ASP A 600 -6.43 6.21 -29.80
CA ASP A 600 -6.83 7.46 -30.46
C ASP A 600 -8.03 8.11 -29.78
N PHE A 601 -8.99 7.29 -29.33
CA PHE A 601 -10.17 7.76 -28.64
C PHE A 601 -9.86 8.40 -27.29
N TYR A 602 -9.03 7.79 -26.45
CA TYR A 602 -8.73 8.31 -25.12
C TYR A 602 -8.14 9.72 -25.14
N LYS A 603 -7.35 10.05 -26.16
CA LYS A 603 -6.79 11.42 -26.35
C LYS A 603 -7.89 12.48 -26.47
N THR A 604 -9.08 12.12 -26.97
CA THR A 604 -10.22 13.03 -27.12
C THR A 604 -11.07 13.15 -25.85
N LYS A 605 -10.78 12.31 -24.81
CA LYS A 605 -11.58 12.20 -23.59
C LYS A 605 -10.81 12.54 -22.31
N ALA A 606 -9.56 12.96 -22.43
CA ALA A 606 -8.75 13.35 -21.30
C ALA A 606 -9.32 14.59 -20.60
N ASN A 607 -9.60 14.45 -19.29
CA ASN A 607 -9.92 15.52 -18.37
C ASN A 607 -8.63 16.02 -17.68
N LYS A 608 -8.78 16.89 -16.67
CA LYS A 608 -7.65 17.51 -15.97
C LYS A 608 -6.69 16.49 -15.34
N TYR A 609 -7.22 15.37 -14.82
CA TYR A 609 -6.47 14.37 -14.05
C TYR A 609 -6.62 12.93 -14.57
N GLY A 610 -7.28 12.70 -15.67
CA GLY A 610 -7.44 11.36 -16.23
C GLY A 610 -8.57 11.26 -17.25
N VAL A 611 -8.85 10.03 -17.66
CA VAL A 611 -10.00 9.67 -18.49
C VAL A 611 -11.05 9.02 -17.60
N ILE A 612 -12.32 9.42 -17.70
CA ILE A 612 -13.39 8.82 -16.90
C ILE A 612 -13.46 7.30 -17.11
N LEU A 613 -13.77 6.58 -16.03
CA LEU A 613 -13.96 5.14 -16.07
C LEU A 613 -15.01 4.74 -17.10
N ASP A 614 -16.17 5.42 -17.03
CA ASP A 614 -17.23 5.31 -18.04
C ASP A 614 -18.22 6.50 -17.97
N THR A 615 -19.15 6.53 -18.91
CA THR A 615 -20.13 7.62 -19.08
C THR A 615 -21.21 7.68 -17.99
N ARG A 616 -21.18 6.84 -16.95
CA ARG A 616 -22.10 6.91 -15.81
C ARG A 616 -21.68 7.97 -14.78
N GLY A 617 -20.40 8.42 -14.81
CA GLY A 617 -19.88 9.37 -13.83
C GLY A 617 -18.65 10.14 -14.28
N THR A 618 -17.98 10.79 -13.33
CA THR A 618 -16.77 11.59 -13.56
C THR A 618 -15.52 10.96 -12.92
N LEU A 619 -15.68 9.80 -12.30
CA LEU A 619 -14.63 9.10 -11.59
C LEU A 619 -13.74 8.29 -12.53
N THR A 620 -12.52 8.00 -12.07
CA THR A 620 -11.60 7.05 -12.69
C THR A 620 -10.83 6.28 -11.62
N LYS A 621 -10.16 5.20 -12.02
CA LYS A 621 -9.27 4.42 -11.14
C LYS A 621 -7.86 4.37 -11.70
N THR A 622 -6.87 4.60 -10.85
CA THR A 622 -5.45 4.64 -11.24
C THR A 622 -4.97 3.33 -11.85
N ASP A 623 -5.37 2.20 -11.30
CA ASP A 623 -5.04 0.86 -11.77
C ASP A 623 -5.57 0.61 -13.18
N TRP A 624 -6.85 0.93 -13.42
CA TRP A 624 -7.48 0.75 -14.74
C TRP A 624 -6.95 1.71 -15.79
N GLU A 625 -6.65 2.96 -15.42
CA GLU A 625 -5.96 3.89 -16.31
C GLU A 625 -4.59 3.35 -16.73
N MET A 626 -3.85 2.74 -15.78
CA MET A 626 -2.53 2.18 -16.09
C MET A 626 -2.60 0.87 -16.89
N PHE A 627 -3.66 0.05 -16.71
CA PHE A 627 -3.92 -1.10 -17.60
C PHE A 627 -4.19 -0.63 -19.04
N ALA A 628 -5.03 0.40 -19.20
CA ALA A 628 -5.27 1.01 -20.50
C ALA A 628 -4.01 1.64 -21.09
N ALA A 629 -3.22 2.35 -20.28
CA ALA A 629 -1.95 2.96 -20.69
C ALA A 629 -0.92 1.91 -21.18
N ALA A 630 -0.83 0.78 -20.48
CA ALA A 630 0.15 -0.27 -20.79
C ALA A 630 -0.01 -0.86 -22.18
N VAL A 631 -1.25 -0.89 -22.69
CA VAL A 631 -1.58 -1.45 -24.01
C VAL A 631 -1.82 -0.38 -25.10
N ALA A 632 -1.81 0.90 -24.71
CA ALA A 632 -2.01 2.02 -25.62
C ALA A 632 -0.75 2.35 -26.43
N GLY A 633 -0.94 3.11 -27.53
CA GLY A 633 0.17 3.68 -28.28
C GLY A 633 1.01 4.67 -27.45
N PRO A 634 2.26 4.96 -27.86
CA PRO A 634 3.22 5.69 -27.02
C PRO A 634 2.72 7.04 -26.50
N SER A 635 2.03 7.84 -27.33
CA SER A 635 1.54 9.16 -26.95
C SER A 635 0.39 9.09 -25.93
N THR A 636 -0.51 8.11 -26.07
CA THR A 636 -1.62 7.88 -25.14
C THR A 636 -1.13 7.32 -23.81
N LYS A 637 -0.15 6.41 -23.86
CA LYS A 637 0.54 5.93 -22.63
C LYS A 637 1.16 7.10 -21.86
N ALA A 638 1.93 7.95 -22.54
CA ALA A 638 2.55 9.12 -21.91
C ALA A 638 1.50 10.08 -21.32
N MET A 639 0.37 10.27 -22.00
CA MET A 639 -0.74 11.08 -21.50
C MET A 639 -1.30 10.54 -20.17
N PHE A 640 -1.63 9.25 -20.07
CA PHE A 640 -2.13 8.66 -18.84
C PHE A 640 -1.13 8.81 -17.68
N ILE A 641 0.12 8.46 -17.92
CA ILE A 641 1.18 8.57 -16.93
C ILE A 641 1.30 10.01 -16.42
N SER A 642 1.32 11.00 -17.32
CA SER A 642 1.44 12.41 -16.92
C SER A 642 0.21 12.92 -16.16
N LEU A 643 -1.00 12.48 -16.51
CA LEU A 643 -2.23 12.87 -15.82
C LEU A 643 -2.30 12.30 -14.39
N ILE A 644 -1.90 11.05 -14.19
CA ILE A 644 -1.83 10.42 -12.86
C ILE A 644 -0.75 11.08 -12.01
N ALA A 645 0.45 11.33 -12.54
CA ALA A 645 1.52 12.04 -11.82
C ALA A 645 1.10 13.45 -11.43
N LYS A 646 0.40 14.16 -12.32
CA LYS A 646 -0.20 15.46 -12.05
C LYS A 646 -1.24 15.36 -10.92
N TRP A 647 -2.12 14.35 -10.96
CA TRP A 647 -3.08 14.12 -9.89
C TRP A 647 -2.38 13.89 -8.54
N ILE A 648 -1.35 13.05 -8.48
CA ILE A 648 -0.57 12.83 -7.25
C ILE A 648 -0.07 14.15 -6.66
N ASN A 649 0.46 15.04 -7.50
CA ASN A 649 1.05 16.30 -7.05
C ASN A 649 0.03 17.38 -6.66
N GLU A 650 -1.16 17.38 -7.30
CA GLU A 650 -2.15 18.46 -7.18
C GLU A 650 -3.42 18.07 -6.41
N THR A 651 -3.64 16.78 -6.13
CA THR A 651 -4.88 16.29 -5.53
C THR A 651 -5.20 17.00 -4.21
N PRO A 652 -6.47 17.38 -3.97
CA PRO A 652 -6.92 17.89 -2.69
C PRO A 652 -7.05 16.80 -1.62
N THR A 653 -6.89 15.51 -1.96
CA THR A 653 -6.91 14.44 -0.97
C THR A 653 -5.67 14.50 -0.09
N TRP A 654 -5.82 14.04 1.15
CA TRP A 654 -4.79 14.10 2.18
C TRP A 654 -4.54 12.74 2.85
N ARG A 655 -5.12 11.68 2.28
CA ARG A 655 -5.02 10.30 2.76
C ARG A 655 -4.01 9.52 1.90
N ALA A 656 -3.71 8.29 2.32
CA ALA A 656 -2.92 7.33 1.55
C ALA A 656 -3.37 7.26 0.08
N PHE A 657 -2.49 6.89 -0.81
CA PHE A 657 -2.72 6.90 -2.24
C PHE A 657 -4.07 6.23 -2.57
N THR A 658 -5.02 7.02 -3.08
CA THR A 658 -6.35 6.55 -3.47
C THR A 658 -6.31 6.02 -4.89
N ASP A 659 -7.00 4.91 -5.14
CA ASP A 659 -7.17 4.40 -6.50
C ASP A 659 -8.33 5.09 -7.23
N LEU A 660 -9.42 5.40 -6.55
CA LEU A 660 -10.60 6.07 -7.10
C LEU A 660 -10.58 7.58 -6.87
N TYR A 661 -10.79 8.38 -7.93
CA TYR A 661 -10.85 9.84 -7.81
C TYR A 661 -11.62 10.48 -8.98
N ASP A 662 -12.05 11.73 -8.78
CA ASP A 662 -12.73 12.53 -9.80
C ASP A 662 -11.74 13.14 -10.79
N THR A 663 -11.95 12.92 -12.08
CA THR A 663 -11.02 13.34 -13.14
C THR A 663 -10.92 14.85 -13.35
N ASN A 664 -11.90 15.62 -12.89
CA ASN A 664 -11.93 17.09 -13.03
C ASN A 664 -11.38 17.80 -11.79
N THR A 665 -11.79 17.36 -10.58
CA THR A 665 -11.45 18.01 -9.32
C THR A 665 -10.23 17.41 -8.66
N GLY A 666 -9.91 16.15 -8.94
CA GLY A 666 -8.87 15.38 -8.26
C GLY A 666 -9.27 14.88 -6.86
N GLY A 667 -10.48 15.19 -6.40
CA GLY A 667 -11.04 14.70 -5.15
C GLY A 667 -11.52 13.24 -5.29
N TYR A 668 -11.75 12.57 -4.16
CA TYR A 668 -12.32 11.23 -4.15
C TYR A 668 -13.64 11.19 -3.36
N PRO A 669 -14.56 10.27 -3.69
CA PRO A 669 -15.87 10.22 -3.06
C PRO A 669 -15.81 9.56 -1.66
N GLY A 670 -15.63 10.35 -0.59
CA GLY A 670 -15.72 9.85 0.79
C GLY A 670 -14.42 9.23 1.32
N ASN A 671 -14.55 8.26 2.23
CA ASN A 671 -13.43 7.65 2.97
C ASN A 671 -12.93 6.33 2.39
N GLN A 672 -13.57 5.85 1.35
CA GLN A 672 -13.31 4.58 0.71
C GLN A 672 -12.18 4.67 -0.31
N PHE A 673 -11.65 3.53 -0.75
CA PHE A 673 -10.65 3.42 -1.81
C PHE A 673 -9.30 4.09 -1.50
N THR A 674 -8.88 4.08 -0.21
CA THR A 674 -7.56 4.56 0.22
C THR A 674 -6.69 3.41 0.72
N ALA A 675 -5.39 3.51 0.56
CA ALA A 675 -4.40 2.52 1.00
C ALA A 675 -4.57 1.11 0.43
N ARG A 676 -5.41 0.91 -0.58
CA ARG A 676 -5.70 -0.39 -1.19
C ARG A 676 -4.50 -0.94 -1.97
N PRO A 677 -4.31 -2.28 -1.99
CA PRO A 677 -3.22 -2.91 -2.75
C PRO A 677 -3.37 -2.80 -4.26
N VAL A 678 -4.56 -2.48 -4.78
CA VAL A 678 -4.87 -2.34 -6.22
C VAL A 678 -3.92 -1.38 -6.96
N VAL A 679 -3.27 -0.47 -6.23
CA VAL A 679 -2.22 0.39 -6.81
C VAL A 679 -1.01 -0.42 -7.34
N GLY A 680 -0.91 -1.71 -7.04
CA GLY A 680 0.00 -2.62 -7.73
C GLY A 680 -0.19 -2.64 -9.23
N GLY A 681 -1.40 -2.29 -9.72
CA GLY A 681 -1.75 -2.17 -11.13
C GLY A 681 -0.96 -1.10 -11.89
N VAL A 682 -0.40 -0.11 -11.20
CA VAL A 682 0.46 0.88 -11.87
C VAL A 682 1.75 0.25 -12.43
N PHE A 683 2.10 -0.96 -11.99
CA PHE A 683 3.22 -1.74 -12.56
C PHE A 683 2.90 -2.43 -13.89
N SER A 684 1.69 -2.29 -14.43
CA SER A 684 1.24 -2.93 -15.65
C SER A 684 2.16 -2.69 -16.86
N VAL A 685 2.78 -1.50 -16.96
CA VAL A 685 3.75 -1.18 -18.03
C VAL A 685 5.06 -1.96 -17.84
N LEU A 686 5.54 -2.13 -16.60
CA LEU A 686 6.76 -2.89 -16.28
C LEU A 686 6.54 -4.40 -16.42
N ALA A 687 5.37 -4.90 -16.06
CA ALA A 687 5.04 -6.32 -16.15
C ALA A 687 4.96 -6.85 -17.62
N LEU A 688 4.83 -5.95 -18.61
CA LEU A 688 4.88 -6.30 -20.03
C LEU A 688 6.30 -6.39 -20.61
N GLN A 689 7.34 -5.98 -19.85
CA GLN A 689 8.74 -6.06 -20.25
C GLN A 689 9.34 -7.43 -19.85
#